data_1d9e0451b8bf9170b36eb68df707a6eb
#
_entry.id   1d9e0451b8bf9170b36eb68df707a6eb
#
_cell.length_a   1.000
_cell.length_b   1.000
_cell.length_c   1.000
_cell.angle_alpha   90.00
_cell.angle_beta   90.00
_cell.angle_gamma   90.00
#
_symmetry.space_group_name_H-M   'P 1'
#
loop_
_entity.id
_entity.type
_entity.pdbx_description
1 polymer ?
#
loop_
_entity_poly.entity_id
_entity_poly.type
_entity_poly.pdbx_seq_one_letter_code
_entity_poly.pdbx_strand_id
1 'polypeptide(L)'
;MADTWHEGTAGLLLSDAPPLIAETPAKAEEPAKPPRRSKKPKDPRTLRPAADHPVARIAVDLPLAHLDRPFDYLVPLRLADQARPGVRVRVRFAGKLTDGFLIERAADSEHQGSLRYLERVVSAEPVLTEEIAGLARAVADRYAGTLADVLRLAVPQRHAATEAASAKAARARTAQQARPPRPHPGPWARYPAGPSFLSALAAGRPARAAWTALPGPAWPEEIARAAATTASTGRGAVIVLPDARDLARVDEALAALIPAADPANPAVPAAGYVTLTADLGPAERYRRWLAALRGEAMIVAGTRAAMFAPVRDLGLVVLWDDGDDLHAEPHAPYPNAREVLALRAHRAGAAALIGGFARTTELTQLVAAGWARPLGPDRQTLRATAPRVKPAADDKELAKDEAAMTARLPSLALRTAREALAAGPVLIQVPRRGYLAGIACARCRTQARCTRLVGETEAHCNGPLRLAGPQATPDCRWCGALATTQASTGTQGSTGTQGSTGTQGSTGPGGWRCARCGHDKLRATITGAVRTAEELGRAFPGVKVRTSGGDLVLAKVPAQPALVIATPGAEPLADYAAALLLDGWAMLSRPSLRAGEETLRRWLAAAALVRPGGTVLVHADAALPATQALVRWDPVTFAERDLAERIELGFPPAVRMAAVSGESAAVASVIKSVDAAFEILGPVPLEQPAPAQQSARAVHPGEEQVRALVRAPRARGSELAKALQAAQAGRSARKEGGGVRVQLDPPELI
;
A
#
# COMPACT_ATOMS: atom_id res chain seq x y z
N MET A 1 -9.22 -50.30 -23.55
CA MET A 1 -10.05 -49.69 -24.58
C MET A 1 -9.67 -48.22 -24.54
N ALA A 2 -8.69 -47.85 -25.22
CA ALA A 2 -8.62 -47.46 -26.65
C ALA A 2 -9.36 -46.14 -26.83
N ASP A 3 -8.87 -45.08 -27.33
CA ASP A 3 -7.70 -44.64 -28.15
C ASP A 3 -8.00 -43.18 -28.44
N THR A 4 -7.21 -42.32 -28.68
CA THR A 4 -5.95 -41.95 -29.37
C THR A 4 -6.03 -40.44 -29.65
N TRP A 5 -5.04 -39.70 -29.30
CA TRP A 5 -3.98 -39.02 -30.04
C TRP A 5 -4.39 -38.19 -31.29
N HIS A 6 -4.03 -36.92 -31.34
CA HIS A 6 -2.97 -36.49 -32.26
C HIS A 6 -2.44 -35.06 -32.01
N GLU A 7 -1.12 -35.01 -31.97
CA GLU A 7 -0.26 -33.83 -32.08
C GLU A 7 -0.25 -33.27 -33.52
N GLY A 8 0.24 -32.06 -33.65
CA GLY A 8 0.57 -31.47 -34.93
C GLY A 8 1.35 -30.15 -34.80
N THR A 9 2.64 -30.30 -34.86
CA THR A 9 3.70 -29.27 -34.84
C THR A 9 3.84 -28.44 -36.12
N ALA A 10 4.38 -27.21 -35.91
CA ALA A 10 5.44 -26.53 -36.66
C ALA A 10 5.16 -25.82 -37.98
N GLY A 11 5.75 -24.65 -38.11
CA GLY A 11 6.46 -24.24 -39.29
C GLY A 11 6.41 -22.78 -39.67
N LEU A 12 7.51 -22.10 -39.37
CA LEU A 12 7.95 -20.86 -40.02
C LEU A 12 7.83 -20.90 -41.55
N LEU A 13 7.61 -19.75 -42.19
CA LEU A 13 8.49 -19.22 -43.23
C LEU A 13 8.06 -17.81 -43.68
N LEU A 14 9.03 -16.90 -43.71
CA LEU A 14 9.04 -15.60 -44.34
C LEU A 14 9.01 -15.74 -45.86
N SER A 15 8.33 -14.84 -46.59
CA SER A 15 8.69 -14.55 -48.00
C SER A 15 8.13 -13.18 -48.40
N ASP A 16 9.05 -12.33 -48.83
CA ASP A 16 8.84 -11.04 -49.51
C ASP A 16 8.28 -11.25 -50.92
N ALA A 17 7.37 -10.35 -51.36
CA ALA A 17 7.24 -9.97 -52.78
C ALA A 17 6.36 -8.69 -52.91
N PRO A 18 6.58 -7.90 -53.98
CA PRO A 18 6.18 -6.48 -54.07
C PRO A 18 4.80 -6.25 -54.70
N PRO A 19 4.32 -4.96 -54.75
CA PRO A 19 2.93 -4.63 -54.99
C PRO A 19 2.58 -4.64 -56.49
N LEU A 20 1.48 -5.30 -56.85
CA LEU A 20 0.83 -5.15 -58.12
C LEU A 20 -0.30 -4.13 -58.06
N ILE A 21 -0.20 -3.14 -58.94
CA ILE A 21 -1.22 -2.15 -59.26
C ILE A 21 -2.38 -2.89 -59.93
N ALA A 22 -3.59 -2.76 -59.41
CA ALA A 22 -4.81 -3.22 -60.07
C ALA A 22 -5.86 -2.11 -60.06
N GLU A 23 -6.44 -1.98 -61.22
CA GLU A 23 -7.36 -0.97 -61.70
C GLU A 23 -8.65 -0.82 -60.91
N THR A 24 -9.16 0.41 -60.90
CA THR A 24 -10.41 0.84 -60.30
C THR A 24 -11.62 0.33 -61.06
N PRO A 25 -12.55 -0.40 -60.48
CA PRO A 25 -13.89 -0.56 -61.04
C PRO A 25 -14.86 0.54 -60.56
N ALA A 26 -15.76 0.88 -61.43
CA ALA A 26 -16.72 1.96 -61.37
C ALA A 26 -17.60 1.96 -60.12
N LYS A 27 -17.96 3.18 -59.70
CA LYS A 27 -18.90 3.51 -58.63
C LYS A 27 -20.23 2.74 -58.81
N ALA A 28 -20.54 1.86 -57.85
CA ALA A 28 -21.89 1.42 -57.58
C ALA A 28 -22.56 2.44 -56.68
N GLU A 29 -23.75 2.88 -56.97
CA GLU A 29 -24.56 3.80 -56.21
C GLU A 29 -24.86 3.24 -54.81
N GLU A 30 -24.46 3.98 -53.77
CA GLU A 30 -24.81 3.72 -52.37
C GLU A 30 -26.32 3.87 -52.20
N PRO A 31 -27.02 2.94 -51.52
CA PRO A 31 -28.42 3.12 -51.18
C PRO A 31 -28.58 4.29 -50.19
N ALA A 32 -29.52 5.13 -50.47
CA ALA A 32 -29.85 6.34 -49.70
C ALA A 32 -29.96 6.05 -48.20
N LYS A 33 -29.19 6.78 -47.40
CA LYS A 33 -29.29 6.77 -45.94
C LYS A 33 -30.72 7.04 -45.50
N PRO A 34 -31.28 6.25 -44.56
CA PRO A 34 -32.61 6.54 -44.02
C PRO A 34 -32.64 7.94 -43.40
N PRO A 35 -33.77 8.65 -43.49
CA PRO A 35 -33.87 10.03 -43.03
C PRO A 35 -33.53 10.10 -41.56
N ARG A 36 -32.63 11.02 -41.17
CA ARG A 36 -32.31 11.35 -39.78
C ARG A 36 -33.63 11.58 -39.05
N ARG A 37 -33.97 10.72 -38.09
CA ARG A 37 -35.08 10.94 -37.17
C ARG A 37 -35.01 12.37 -36.67
N SER A 38 -36.01 13.17 -37.07
CA SER A 38 -36.21 14.53 -36.59
C SER A 38 -36.21 14.49 -35.06
N LYS A 39 -35.37 15.32 -34.43
CA LYS A 39 -35.43 15.54 -33.00
C LYS A 39 -36.86 15.94 -32.65
N LYS A 40 -37.61 15.10 -31.93
CA LYS A 40 -38.91 15.50 -31.37
C LYS A 40 -38.73 16.87 -30.72
N PRO A 41 -39.65 17.81 -30.94
CA PRO A 41 -39.61 19.10 -30.27
C PRO A 41 -39.55 18.86 -28.78
N LYS A 42 -38.61 19.52 -28.09
CA LYS A 42 -38.54 19.49 -26.62
C LYS A 42 -39.79 20.16 -26.11
N ASP A 43 -40.66 19.40 -25.45
CA ASP A 43 -41.87 19.97 -24.79
C ASP A 43 -41.42 21.09 -23.83
N PRO A 44 -41.88 22.34 -23.99
CA PRO A 44 -41.51 23.45 -23.13
C PRO A 44 -41.75 23.17 -21.63
N ARG A 45 -42.71 22.28 -21.32
CA ARG A 45 -43.03 21.88 -19.95
C ARG A 45 -41.91 21.10 -19.28
N THR A 46 -40.96 20.48 -20.04
CA THR A 46 -39.86 19.68 -19.50
C THR A 46 -38.69 20.51 -18.99
N LEU A 47 -38.63 21.80 -19.29
CA LEU A 47 -37.57 22.73 -18.90
C LEU A 47 -37.98 23.67 -17.74
N ARG A 48 -39.13 23.43 -17.07
CA ARG A 48 -39.45 24.14 -15.83
C ARG A 48 -38.59 23.61 -14.70
N PRO A 49 -38.05 24.47 -13.81
CA PRO A 49 -37.31 24.02 -12.62
C PRO A 49 -38.25 23.26 -11.67
N ALA A 50 -37.68 22.36 -10.87
CA ALA A 50 -38.40 21.71 -9.78
C ALA A 50 -38.98 22.75 -8.82
N ALA A 51 -40.15 22.46 -8.24
CA ALA A 51 -40.82 23.37 -7.31
C ALA A 51 -40.04 23.53 -6.00
N ASP A 52 -39.52 22.39 -5.46
CA ASP A 52 -38.77 22.38 -4.21
C ASP A 52 -37.27 22.23 -4.50
N HIS A 53 -36.45 23.08 -3.86
CA HIS A 53 -35.01 23.07 -3.95
C HIS A 53 -34.52 22.89 -5.41
N PRO A 54 -34.81 23.85 -6.29
CA PRO A 54 -34.57 23.71 -7.73
C PRO A 54 -33.10 23.64 -8.12
N VAL A 55 -32.17 24.00 -7.23
CA VAL A 55 -30.73 24.03 -7.49
C VAL A 55 -30.09 22.74 -7.05
N ALA A 56 -29.32 22.10 -7.94
CA ALA A 56 -28.48 20.95 -7.67
C ALA A 56 -27.01 21.38 -7.60
N ARG A 57 -26.36 21.19 -6.48
CA ARG A 57 -24.91 21.34 -6.31
C ARG A 57 -24.21 20.03 -6.71
N ILE A 58 -23.43 20.10 -7.78
CA ILE A 58 -22.86 18.91 -8.41
C ILE A 58 -21.34 18.93 -8.33
N ALA A 59 -20.75 17.89 -7.74
CA ALA A 59 -19.35 17.59 -7.88
C ALA A 59 -19.13 16.98 -9.27
N VAL A 60 -18.58 17.77 -10.18
CA VAL A 60 -18.30 17.35 -11.56
C VAL A 60 -16.99 16.57 -11.59
N ASP A 61 -16.95 15.45 -12.30
CA ASP A 61 -15.78 14.59 -12.42
C ASP A 61 -14.71 15.22 -13.35
N LEU A 62 -13.98 16.17 -12.80
CA LEU A 62 -12.93 16.92 -13.49
C LEU A 62 -11.59 16.82 -12.72
N PRO A 63 -10.48 16.41 -13.37
CA PRO A 63 -9.17 16.31 -12.75
C PRO A 63 -8.44 17.68 -12.74
N LEU A 64 -9.14 18.77 -12.44
CA LEU A 64 -8.60 20.12 -12.50
C LEU A 64 -8.68 20.78 -11.12
N ALA A 65 -7.53 20.98 -10.49
CA ALA A 65 -7.44 21.48 -9.11
C ALA A 65 -8.15 22.83 -8.89
N HIS A 66 -8.12 23.76 -9.88
CA HIS A 66 -8.82 25.05 -9.79
C HIS A 66 -10.34 24.95 -9.89
N LEU A 67 -10.87 23.78 -10.25
CA LEU A 67 -12.31 23.51 -10.37
C LEU A 67 -12.81 22.58 -9.25
N ASP A 68 -12.03 22.38 -8.18
CA ASP A 68 -12.38 21.52 -7.04
C ASP A 68 -13.44 22.17 -6.13
N ARG A 69 -14.63 22.40 -6.69
CA ARG A 69 -15.82 22.90 -6.00
C ARG A 69 -17.09 22.33 -6.63
N PRO A 70 -18.21 22.27 -5.91
CA PRO A 70 -19.51 21.99 -6.53
C PRO A 70 -19.92 23.11 -7.50
N PHE A 71 -20.66 22.72 -8.51
CA PHE A 71 -21.26 23.65 -9.49
C PHE A 71 -22.77 23.55 -9.46
N ASP A 72 -23.46 24.69 -9.57
CA ASP A 72 -24.89 24.79 -9.49
C ASP A 72 -25.56 24.58 -10.85
N TYR A 73 -26.61 23.74 -10.86
CA TYR A 73 -27.45 23.46 -12.02
C TYR A 73 -28.92 23.47 -11.62
N LEU A 74 -29.82 23.85 -12.53
CA LEU A 74 -31.25 23.72 -12.30
C LEU A 74 -31.72 22.27 -12.51
N VAL A 75 -32.54 21.77 -11.61
CA VAL A 75 -33.17 20.46 -11.74
C VAL A 75 -34.47 20.63 -12.56
N PRO A 76 -34.60 19.98 -13.73
CA PRO A 76 -35.85 19.99 -14.48
C PRO A 76 -36.95 19.31 -13.68
N LEU A 77 -38.17 19.82 -13.72
CA LEU A 77 -39.35 19.27 -13.02
C LEU A 77 -39.50 17.75 -13.25
N ARG A 78 -39.26 17.28 -14.47
CA ARG A 78 -39.33 15.86 -14.84
C ARG A 78 -38.32 14.96 -14.11
N LEU A 79 -37.27 15.53 -13.55
CA LEU A 79 -36.20 14.81 -12.81
C LEU A 79 -36.26 15.07 -11.29
N ALA A 80 -37.24 15.83 -10.80
CA ALA A 80 -37.33 16.27 -9.42
C ALA A 80 -37.25 15.11 -8.43
N ASP A 81 -37.98 14.02 -8.66
CA ASP A 81 -38.03 12.85 -7.78
C ASP A 81 -36.79 11.99 -7.85
N GLN A 82 -36.06 12.01 -8.99
CA GLN A 82 -34.87 11.22 -9.21
C GLN A 82 -33.58 11.95 -8.80
N ALA A 83 -33.59 13.27 -8.86
CA ALA A 83 -32.44 14.11 -8.54
C ALA A 83 -32.28 14.28 -7.02
N ARG A 84 -31.89 13.22 -6.34
CA ARG A 84 -31.63 13.17 -4.89
C ARG A 84 -30.13 13.26 -4.60
N PRO A 85 -29.71 13.81 -3.45
CA PRO A 85 -28.32 13.75 -3.03
C PRO A 85 -27.74 12.33 -3.11
N GLY A 86 -26.51 12.22 -3.60
CA GLY A 86 -25.82 10.94 -3.79
C GLY A 86 -26.02 10.25 -5.14
N VAL A 87 -26.93 10.73 -6.01
CA VAL A 87 -27.14 10.12 -7.33
C VAL A 87 -26.05 10.53 -8.34
N ARG A 88 -25.77 9.62 -9.28
CA ARG A 88 -24.92 9.94 -10.44
C ARG A 88 -25.70 10.75 -11.46
N VAL A 89 -25.08 11.80 -11.93
CA VAL A 89 -25.68 12.74 -12.89
C VAL A 89 -24.77 13.00 -14.09
N ARG A 90 -25.35 13.55 -15.17
CA ARG A 90 -24.60 14.14 -16.27
C ARG A 90 -25.00 15.58 -16.48
N VAL A 91 -24.00 16.41 -16.67
CA VAL A 91 -24.15 17.85 -16.90
C VAL A 91 -23.34 18.31 -18.09
N ARG A 92 -23.69 19.45 -18.67
CA ARG A 92 -22.84 20.14 -19.64
C ARG A 92 -21.90 21.09 -18.92
N PHE A 93 -20.62 20.75 -18.90
CA PHE A 93 -19.57 21.60 -18.39
C PHE A 93 -18.65 22.05 -19.54
N ALA A 94 -18.43 23.35 -19.70
CA ALA A 94 -17.64 23.92 -20.80
C ALA A 94 -18.00 23.33 -22.19
N GLY A 95 -19.28 23.10 -22.45
CA GLY A 95 -19.79 22.54 -23.72
C GLY A 95 -19.75 21.00 -23.81
N LYS A 96 -18.97 20.30 -22.97
CA LYS A 96 -18.85 18.85 -22.94
C LYS A 96 -19.84 18.22 -21.96
N LEU A 97 -20.31 17.02 -22.30
CA LEU A 97 -21.14 16.22 -21.39
C LEU A 97 -20.22 15.50 -20.41
N THR A 98 -20.35 15.81 -19.12
CA THR A 98 -19.46 15.33 -18.06
C THR A 98 -20.26 14.63 -16.97
N ASP A 99 -19.71 13.57 -16.40
CA ASP A 99 -20.31 12.86 -15.27
C ASP A 99 -20.05 13.62 -13.97
N GLY A 100 -20.87 13.36 -12.95
CA GLY A 100 -20.69 13.91 -11.62
C GLY A 100 -21.66 13.30 -10.62
N PHE A 101 -21.56 13.76 -9.39
CA PHE A 101 -22.48 13.39 -8.30
C PHE A 101 -23.24 14.60 -7.81
N LEU A 102 -24.55 14.44 -7.62
CA LEU A 102 -25.35 15.43 -6.94
C LEU A 102 -25.05 15.36 -5.45
N ILE A 103 -24.46 16.42 -4.90
CA ILE A 103 -24.07 16.48 -3.49
C ILE A 103 -25.22 16.98 -2.63
N GLU A 104 -25.90 18.05 -3.08
CA GLU A 104 -26.93 18.75 -2.31
C GLU A 104 -27.99 19.36 -3.23
N ARG A 105 -29.21 19.49 -2.71
CA ARG A 105 -30.28 20.31 -3.31
C ARG A 105 -30.45 21.59 -2.48
N ALA A 106 -30.48 22.74 -3.12
CA ALA A 106 -30.63 24.04 -2.47
C ALA A 106 -31.84 24.80 -3.06
N ALA A 107 -32.39 25.70 -2.27
CA ALA A 107 -33.48 26.59 -2.72
C ALA A 107 -32.93 27.61 -3.73
N ASP A 108 -31.76 28.17 -3.44
CA ASP A 108 -31.15 29.26 -4.19
C ASP A 108 -29.69 28.96 -4.54
N SER A 109 -29.15 29.71 -5.49
CA SER A 109 -27.77 29.67 -5.92
C SER A 109 -27.09 31.02 -5.70
N GLU A 110 -25.85 30.99 -5.24
CA GLU A 110 -24.99 32.16 -5.13
C GLU A 110 -24.46 32.65 -6.50
N HIS A 111 -24.66 31.85 -7.56
CA HIS A 111 -24.20 32.17 -8.89
C HIS A 111 -25.05 33.25 -9.52
N GLN A 112 -24.47 34.42 -9.85
CA GLN A 112 -25.19 35.57 -10.42
C GLN A 112 -25.63 35.39 -11.89
N GLY A 113 -25.19 34.34 -12.57
CA GLY A 113 -25.51 34.05 -13.96
C GLY A 113 -26.71 33.10 -14.14
N SER A 114 -27.17 32.91 -15.37
CA SER A 114 -28.19 31.93 -15.68
C SER A 114 -27.67 30.51 -15.49
N LEU A 115 -28.34 29.73 -14.65
CA LEU A 115 -28.01 28.33 -14.42
C LEU A 115 -28.44 27.44 -15.59
N ARG A 116 -27.61 26.50 -15.96
CA ARG A 116 -27.95 25.43 -16.91
C ARG A 116 -28.73 24.32 -16.24
N TYR A 117 -29.57 23.64 -17.00
CA TYR A 117 -30.31 22.50 -16.51
C TYR A 117 -29.43 21.24 -16.44
N LEU A 118 -29.69 20.40 -15.44
CA LEU A 118 -29.21 19.03 -15.35
C LEU A 118 -29.67 18.22 -16.57
N GLU A 119 -28.75 17.60 -17.30
CA GLU A 119 -29.09 16.85 -18.52
C GLU A 119 -29.83 15.54 -18.20
N ARG A 120 -29.31 14.76 -17.26
CA ARG A 120 -29.96 13.53 -16.81
C ARG A 120 -29.45 13.03 -15.47
N VAL A 121 -30.29 12.29 -14.76
CA VAL A 121 -29.89 11.38 -13.68
C VAL A 121 -29.51 10.04 -14.32
N VAL A 122 -28.30 9.55 -14.06
CA VAL A 122 -27.77 8.30 -14.65
C VAL A 122 -28.41 7.08 -14.00
N SER A 123 -28.65 7.19 -12.68
CA SER A 123 -29.36 6.21 -11.87
C SER A 123 -30.05 6.94 -10.73
N ALA A 124 -31.28 6.56 -10.43
CA ALA A 124 -32.05 7.15 -9.32
C ALA A 124 -31.60 6.59 -7.95
N GLU A 125 -30.69 5.61 -7.91
CA GLU A 125 -30.14 5.10 -6.66
C GLU A 125 -29.02 6.00 -6.14
N PRO A 126 -29.14 6.54 -4.90
CA PRO A 126 -28.07 7.30 -4.27
C PRO A 126 -26.90 6.38 -3.93
N VAL A 127 -25.85 6.44 -4.74
CA VAL A 127 -24.65 5.60 -4.59
C VAL A 127 -23.55 6.27 -3.78
N LEU A 128 -23.60 7.56 -3.59
CA LEU A 128 -22.70 8.33 -2.73
C LEU A 128 -23.46 8.73 -1.46
N THR A 129 -23.17 8.07 -0.35
CA THR A 129 -23.76 8.43 0.95
C THR A 129 -23.18 9.75 1.44
N GLU A 130 -23.90 10.47 2.30
CA GLU A 130 -23.43 11.70 2.95
C GLU A 130 -22.14 11.45 3.74
N GLU A 131 -22.06 10.32 4.46
CA GLU A 131 -20.88 9.90 5.21
C GLU A 131 -19.65 9.80 4.29
N ILE A 132 -19.78 9.09 3.15
CA ILE A 132 -18.67 8.91 2.20
C ILE A 132 -18.34 10.22 1.46
N ALA A 133 -19.33 11.04 1.13
CA ALA A 133 -19.09 12.36 0.53
C ALA A 133 -18.28 13.27 1.47
N GLY A 134 -18.66 13.32 2.74
CA GLY A 134 -17.95 14.08 3.77
C GLY A 134 -16.56 13.53 4.05
N LEU A 135 -16.41 12.19 4.06
CA LEU A 135 -15.08 11.55 4.19
C LEU A 135 -14.20 11.88 2.98
N ALA A 136 -14.73 11.78 1.76
CA ALA A 136 -13.99 12.07 0.54
C ALA A 136 -13.48 13.51 0.51
N ARG A 137 -14.29 14.48 0.93
CA ARG A 137 -13.85 15.88 1.06
C ARG A 137 -12.74 16.02 2.10
N ALA A 138 -12.89 15.42 3.27
CA ALA A 138 -11.90 15.49 4.34
C ALA A 138 -10.56 14.82 3.95
N VAL A 139 -10.60 13.74 3.16
CA VAL A 139 -9.39 13.10 2.61
C VAL A 139 -8.74 13.98 1.55
N ALA A 140 -9.52 14.57 0.64
CA ALA A 140 -8.99 15.49 -0.37
C ALA A 140 -8.29 16.69 0.28
N ASP A 141 -8.92 17.31 1.29
CA ASP A 141 -8.35 18.44 2.04
C ASP A 141 -7.07 18.06 2.77
N ARG A 142 -7.02 16.85 3.36
CA ARG A 142 -5.86 16.35 4.11
C ARG A 142 -4.66 16.06 3.22
N TYR A 143 -4.90 15.64 1.97
CA TYR A 143 -3.87 15.18 1.03
C TYR A 143 -3.61 16.17 -0.12
N ALA A 144 -4.06 17.42 0.00
CA ALA A 144 -3.94 18.45 -1.04
C ALA A 144 -4.46 17.99 -2.43
N GLY A 145 -5.48 17.12 -2.43
CA GLY A 145 -6.10 16.57 -3.62
C GLY A 145 -7.42 17.21 -3.99
N THR A 146 -8.10 16.66 -4.98
CA THR A 146 -9.44 17.08 -5.37
C THR A 146 -10.51 16.11 -4.89
N LEU A 147 -11.74 16.60 -4.68
CA LEU A 147 -12.87 15.72 -4.35
C LEU A 147 -13.10 14.67 -5.44
N ALA A 148 -12.95 15.05 -6.71
CA ALA A 148 -13.11 14.15 -7.86
C ALA A 148 -12.12 12.97 -7.80
N ASP A 149 -10.85 13.21 -7.44
CA ASP A 149 -9.86 12.13 -7.32
C ASP A 149 -10.25 11.11 -6.25
N VAL A 150 -10.70 11.59 -5.08
CA VAL A 150 -11.15 10.69 -3.99
C VAL A 150 -12.45 9.97 -4.34
N LEU A 151 -13.41 10.63 -4.99
CA LEU A 151 -14.67 9.98 -5.39
C LEU A 151 -14.44 8.85 -6.41
N ARG A 152 -13.43 8.96 -7.28
CA ARG A 152 -13.02 7.86 -8.18
C ARG A 152 -12.49 6.64 -7.44
N LEU A 153 -11.82 6.84 -6.29
CA LEU A 153 -11.38 5.75 -5.42
C LEU A 153 -12.53 5.17 -4.60
N ALA A 154 -13.46 6.02 -4.16
CA ALA A 154 -14.50 5.67 -3.21
C ALA A 154 -15.70 4.95 -3.85
N VAL A 155 -16.10 5.33 -5.06
CA VAL A 155 -17.32 4.83 -5.69
C VAL A 155 -17.00 4.09 -6.99
N PRO A 156 -17.17 2.75 -7.04
CA PRO A 156 -16.81 1.95 -8.20
C PRO A 156 -17.63 2.35 -9.43
N GLN A 157 -17.13 2.05 -10.63
CA GLN A 157 -17.85 2.31 -11.88
C GLN A 157 -19.19 1.57 -11.89
N ARG A 158 -20.20 2.25 -12.42
CA ARG A 158 -21.57 1.71 -12.51
C ARG A 158 -21.65 0.52 -13.48
N HIS A 159 -22.28 -0.55 -13.04
CA HIS A 159 -22.68 -1.67 -13.89
C HIS A 159 -24.21 -1.74 -13.98
N ALA A 160 -24.79 -1.19 -15.04
CA ALA A 160 -26.22 -0.95 -15.15
C ALA A 160 -27.08 -2.23 -15.05
N ALA A 161 -26.66 -3.32 -15.70
CA ALA A 161 -27.37 -4.60 -15.65
C ALA A 161 -27.39 -5.18 -14.22
N THR A 162 -26.27 -5.14 -13.52
CA THR A 162 -26.15 -5.57 -12.12
C THR A 162 -27.03 -4.74 -11.19
N GLU A 163 -27.05 -3.42 -11.38
CA GLU A 163 -27.90 -2.51 -10.58
C GLU A 163 -29.38 -2.84 -10.73
N ALA A 164 -29.84 -3.04 -11.96
CA ALA A 164 -31.24 -3.39 -12.24
C ALA A 164 -31.63 -4.77 -11.67
N ALA A 165 -30.76 -5.78 -11.85
CA ALA A 165 -30.99 -7.12 -11.32
C ALA A 165 -31.02 -7.14 -9.79
N SER A 166 -30.07 -6.49 -9.14
CA SER A 166 -30.01 -6.44 -7.67
C SER A 166 -31.11 -5.57 -7.05
N ALA A 167 -31.58 -4.52 -7.73
CA ALA A 167 -32.75 -3.75 -7.27
C ALA A 167 -34.03 -4.58 -7.28
N LYS A 168 -34.22 -5.45 -8.29
CA LYS A 168 -35.35 -6.39 -8.34
C LYS A 168 -35.28 -7.40 -7.19
N ALA A 169 -34.08 -7.94 -6.92
CA ALA A 169 -33.88 -8.88 -5.81
C ALA A 169 -34.10 -8.22 -4.44
N ALA A 170 -33.64 -6.98 -4.25
CA ALA A 170 -33.84 -6.24 -3.00
C ALA A 170 -35.32 -5.95 -2.70
N ARG A 171 -36.12 -5.63 -3.71
CA ARG A 171 -37.59 -5.44 -3.56
C ARG A 171 -38.33 -6.71 -3.18
N ALA A 172 -37.82 -7.88 -3.58
CA ALA A 172 -38.38 -9.16 -3.20
C ALA A 172 -38.04 -9.58 -1.75
N ARG A 173 -37.03 -8.94 -1.15
CA ARG A 173 -36.57 -9.17 0.23
C ARG A 173 -37.11 -8.11 1.17
N THR A 174 -38.36 -8.27 1.60
CA THR A 174 -38.97 -7.39 2.62
C THR A 174 -38.64 -7.80 4.05
N ALA A 175 -37.86 -8.85 4.24
CA ALA A 175 -37.53 -9.39 5.55
C ALA A 175 -36.49 -8.54 6.28
N GLN A 176 -36.76 -8.26 7.55
CA GLN A 176 -35.87 -7.64 8.51
C GLN A 176 -34.57 -8.46 8.58
N GLN A 177 -33.43 -7.83 8.31
CA GLN A 177 -32.14 -8.52 8.34
C GLN A 177 -31.87 -9.10 9.73
N ALA A 178 -31.63 -10.39 9.82
CA ALA A 178 -31.22 -11.02 11.05
C ALA A 178 -29.83 -10.50 11.44
N ARG A 179 -29.72 -10.01 12.66
CA ARG A 179 -28.41 -9.65 13.22
C ARG A 179 -27.66 -10.93 13.56
N PRO A 180 -26.36 -11.02 13.29
CA PRO A 180 -25.58 -12.16 13.74
C PRO A 180 -25.64 -12.26 15.28
N PRO A 181 -25.63 -13.45 15.86
CA PRO A 181 -25.53 -13.61 17.30
C PRO A 181 -24.19 -13.04 17.77
N ARG A 182 -24.18 -12.49 18.98
CA ARG A 182 -22.94 -12.03 19.59
C ARG A 182 -22.01 -13.22 19.84
N PRO A 183 -20.79 -13.22 19.26
CA PRO A 183 -19.87 -14.35 19.45
C PRO A 183 -19.27 -14.36 20.85
N HIS A 184 -18.85 -15.53 21.31
CA HIS A 184 -18.00 -15.69 22.48
C HIS A 184 -16.68 -14.94 22.27
N PRO A 185 -15.99 -14.48 23.33
CA PRO A 185 -14.69 -13.80 23.20
C PRO A 185 -13.63 -14.60 22.43
N GLY A 186 -13.61 -15.93 22.57
CA GLY A 186 -12.65 -16.79 21.89
C GLY A 186 -11.20 -16.37 22.18
N PRO A 187 -10.34 -16.23 21.15
CA PRO A 187 -8.93 -15.88 21.35
C PRO A 187 -8.69 -14.51 21.98
N TRP A 188 -9.68 -13.60 21.98
CA TRP A 188 -9.59 -12.33 22.72
C TRP A 188 -9.43 -12.49 24.24
N ALA A 189 -9.79 -13.64 24.80
CA ALA A 189 -9.60 -13.94 26.23
C ALA A 189 -8.11 -13.98 26.64
N ARG A 190 -7.21 -14.14 25.68
CA ARG A 190 -5.75 -14.15 25.91
C ARG A 190 -5.14 -12.76 26.09
N TYR A 191 -5.90 -11.72 25.82
CA TYR A 191 -5.47 -10.33 26.00
C TYR A 191 -6.14 -9.76 27.25
N PRO A 192 -5.40 -9.16 28.20
CA PRO A 192 -6.00 -8.60 29.42
C PRO A 192 -7.14 -7.59 29.13
N ALA A 193 -7.00 -6.78 28.10
CA ALA A 193 -8.02 -5.81 27.70
C ALA A 193 -8.99 -6.34 26.62
N GLY A 194 -8.82 -7.58 26.13
CA GLY A 194 -9.62 -8.14 25.02
C GLY A 194 -11.12 -8.23 25.33
N PRO A 195 -11.53 -8.86 26.42
CA PRO A 195 -12.95 -8.94 26.79
C PRO A 195 -13.60 -7.56 26.99
N SER A 196 -12.89 -6.60 27.58
CA SER A 196 -13.38 -5.24 27.78
C SER A 196 -13.51 -4.47 26.46
N PHE A 197 -12.60 -4.70 25.50
CA PHE A 197 -12.71 -4.17 24.14
C PHE A 197 -13.95 -4.69 23.42
N LEU A 198 -14.18 -6.01 23.41
CA LEU A 198 -15.40 -6.59 22.84
C LEU A 198 -16.68 -6.08 23.55
N SER A 199 -16.64 -5.90 24.86
CA SER A 199 -17.77 -5.33 25.61
C SER A 199 -18.03 -3.87 25.22
N ALA A 200 -16.98 -3.10 24.92
CA ALA A 200 -17.13 -1.74 24.41
C ALA A 200 -17.76 -1.71 23.01
N LEU A 201 -17.36 -2.63 22.12
CA LEU A 201 -17.98 -2.78 20.80
C LEU A 201 -19.47 -3.16 20.92
N ALA A 202 -19.79 -4.13 21.77
CA ALA A 202 -21.17 -4.55 22.03
C ALA A 202 -22.05 -3.43 22.62
N ALA A 203 -21.45 -2.51 23.36
CA ALA A 203 -22.12 -1.32 23.90
C ALA A 203 -22.16 -0.14 22.93
N GLY A 204 -21.65 -0.28 21.70
CA GLY A 204 -21.58 0.79 20.69
C GLY A 204 -20.62 1.91 21.03
N ARG A 205 -19.70 1.72 22.01
CA ARG A 205 -18.73 2.75 22.43
C ARG A 205 -17.58 2.87 21.40
N PRO A 206 -17.07 4.07 21.11
CA PRO A 206 -16.00 4.31 20.14
C PRO A 206 -14.61 3.93 20.70
N ALA A 207 -14.42 2.67 21.07
CA ALA A 207 -13.16 2.14 21.56
C ALA A 207 -12.14 2.07 20.43
N ARG A 208 -10.99 2.74 20.59
CA ARG A 208 -9.91 2.78 19.57
C ARG A 208 -8.68 2.08 20.14
N ALA A 209 -8.34 0.95 19.52
CA ALA A 209 -7.26 0.09 19.96
C ALA A 209 -6.07 0.11 19.00
N ALA A 210 -4.87 0.34 19.52
CA ALA A 210 -3.61 0.08 18.89
C ALA A 210 -3.19 -1.34 19.25
N TRP A 211 -3.47 -2.29 18.35
CA TRP A 211 -3.40 -3.71 18.62
C TRP A 211 -2.04 -4.31 18.26
N THR A 212 -1.40 -4.97 19.23
CA THR A 212 -0.23 -5.82 19.00
C THR A 212 -0.68 -7.26 19.14
N ALA A 213 -0.75 -7.98 18.03
CA ALA A 213 -1.28 -9.32 17.96
C ALA A 213 -0.30 -10.36 18.55
N LEU A 214 -0.84 -11.40 19.18
CA LEU A 214 -0.09 -12.58 19.56
C LEU A 214 0.39 -13.33 18.30
N PRO A 215 1.63 -13.88 18.30
CA PRO A 215 2.08 -14.72 17.22
C PRO A 215 1.18 -15.96 17.06
N GLY A 216 1.09 -16.45 15.83
CA GLY A 216 0.30 -17.62 15.49
C GLY A 216 -0.92 -17.32 14.61
N PRO A 217 -1.79 -18.30 14.38
CA PRO A 217 -2.82 -18.25 13.35
C PRO A 217 -4.14 -17.57 13.79
N ALA A 218 -4.27 -17.08 15.03
CA ALA A 218 -5.57 -16.68 15.61
C ALA A 218 -6.07 -15.29 15.17
N TRP A 219 -5.22 -14.41 14.68
CA TRP A 219 -5.59 -13.04 14.36
C TRP A 219 -6.79 -12.88 13.39
N PRO A 220 -7.02 -13.76 12.38
CA PRO A 220 -8.21 -13.65 11.54
C PRO A 220 -9.51 -13.86 12.32
N GLU A 221 -9.50 -14.83 13.25
CA GLU A 221 -10.63 -15.09 14.13
C GLU A 221 -10.86 -13.92 15.11
N GLU A 222 -9.79 -13.32 15.62
CA GLU A 222 -9.85 -12.12 16.47
C GLU A 222 -10.53 -10.96 15.72
N ILE A 223 -10.15 -10.69 14.47
CA ILE A 223 -10.79 -9.69 13.61
C ILE A 223 -12.27 -10.05 13.34
N ALA A 224 -12.54 -11.29 12.93
CA ALA A 224 -13.90 -11.73 12.62
C ALA A 224 -14.86 -11.62 13.83
N ARG A 225 -14.39 -11.95 15.04
CA ARG A 225 -15.16 -11.81 16.29
C ARG A 225 -15.43 -10.35 16.65
N ALA A 226 -14.47 -9.46 16.47
CA ALA A 226 -14.68 -8.02 16.69
C ALA A 226 -15.73 -7.46 15.73
N ALA A 227 -15.64 -7.81 14.45
CA ALA A 227 -16.60 -7.40 13.43
C ALA A 227 -18.01 -7.99 13.68
N ALA A 228 -18.11 -9.29 13.99
CA ALA A 228 -19.38 -9.93 14.31
C ALA A 228 -20.01 -9.38 15.60
N THR A 229 -19.20 -9.06 16.62
CA THR A 229 -19.67 -8.37 17.83
C THR A 229 -20.28 -7.01 17.50
N THR A 230 -19.65 -6.26 16.62
CA THR A 230 -20.20 -4.97 16.16
C THR A 230 -21.49 -5.16 15.37
N ALA A 231 -21.52 -6.10 14.41
CA ALA A 231 -22.68 -6.39 13.59
C ALA A 231 -23.88 -6.90 14.43
N SER A 232 -23.64 -7.61 15.53
CA SER A 232 -24.70 -8.05 16.45
C SER A 232 -25.48 -6.90 17.10
N THR A 233 -24.88 -5.70 17.14
CA THR A 233 -25.58 -4.48 17.63
C THR A 233 -26.39 -3.77 16.55
N GLY A 234 -26.31 -4.21 15.29
CA GLY A 234 -26.92 -3.57 14.14
C GLY A 234 -26.05 -2.49 13.48
N ARG A 235 -24.76 -2.38 13.88
CA ARG A 235 -23.80 -1.42 13.31
C ARG A 235 -22.86 -2.10 12.33
N GLY A 236 -22.43 -1.36 11.30
CA GLY A 236 -21.56 -1.90 10.26
C GLY A 236 -20.09 -1.98 10.68
N ALA A 237 -19.35 -2.89 10.06
CA ALA A 237 -17.91 -3.00 10.22
C ALA A 237 -17.18 -3.02 8.87
N VAL A 238 -16.05 -2.31 8.79
CA VAL A 238 -15.15 -2.29 7.63
C VAL A 238 -13.79 -2.85 8.03
N ILE A 239 -13.33 -3.88 7.32
CA ILE A 239 -12.05 -4.56 7.54
C ILE A 239 -11.18 -4.34 6.31
N VAL A 240 -10.00 -3.75 6.51
CA VAL A 240 -9.00 -3.53 5.45
C VAL A 240 -7.76 -4.35 5.73
N LEU A 241 -7.35 -5.12 4.73
CA LEU A 241 -6.25 -6.07 4.75
C LEU A 241 -5.27 -5.75 3.62
N PRO A 242 -3.97 -6.07 3.76
CA PRO A 242 -3.00 -5.70 2.75
C PRO A 242 -3.19 -6.44 1.43
N ASP A 243 -3.46 -7.74 1.48
CA ASP A 243 -3.54 -8.58 0.29
C ASP A 243 -4.70 -9.60 0.30
N ALA A 244 -4.85 -10.31 -0.83
CA ALA A 244 -5.91 -11.32 -1.01
C ALA A 244 -5.71 -12.58 -0.15
N ARG A 245 -4.46 -12.90 0.28
CA ARG A 245 -4.20 -14.08 1.11
C ARG A 245 -4.66 -13.85 2.54
N ASP A 246 -4.38 -12.68 3.09
CA ASP A 246 -4.86 -12.30 4.40
C ASP A 246 -6.39 -12.14 4.40
N LEU A 247 -6.94 -11.61 3.29
CA LEU A 247 -8.39 -11.54 3.12
C LEU A 247 -9.03 -12.93 3.11
N ALA A 248 -8.45 -13.92 2.43
CA ALA A 248 -8.98 -15.29 2.40
C ALA A 248 -9.03 -15.92 3.81
N ARG A 249 -8.05 -15.61 4.68
CA ARG A 249 -8.03 -16.08 6.07
C ARG A 249 -9.12 -15.44 6.91
N VAL A 250 -9.38 -14.14 6.74
CA VAL A 250 -10.47 -13.44 7.43
C VAL A 250 -11.82 -13.87 6.88
N ASP A 251 -11.93 -14.13 5.58
CA ASP A 251 -13.13 -14.66 4.94
C ASP A 251 -13.51 -16.04 5.52
N GLU A 252 -12.53 -16.95 5.64
CA GLU A 252 -12.70 -18.27 6.29
C GLU A 252 -13.17 -18.11 7.75
N ALA A 253 -12.58 -17.18 8.50
CA ALA A 253 -12.96 -16.93 9.89
C ALA A 253 -14.36 -16.29 10.02
N LEU A 254 -14.74 -15.38 9.11
CA LEU A 254 -16.08 -14.82 9.06
C LEU A 254 -17.13 -15.88 8.69
N ALA A 255 -16.82 -16.72 7.71
CA ALA A 255 -17.72 -17.83 7.30
C ALA A 255 -17.98 -18.83 8.44
N ALA A 256 -16.99 -19.07 9.30
CA ALA A 256 -17.15 -19.94 10.46
C ALA A 256 -18.03 -19.32 11.57
N LEU A 257 -18.10 -17.98 11.66
CA LEU A 257 -18.86 -17.29 12.70
C LEU A 257 -20.25 -16.82 12.23
N ILE A 258 -20.40 -16.56 10.96
CA ILE A 258 -21.61 -15.98 10.37
C ILE A 258 -22.18 -17.02 9.39
N PRO A 259 -23.25 -17.72 9.77
CA PRO A 259 -23.84 -18.73 8.91
C PRO A 259 -24.24 -18.16 7.55
N ALA A 260 -23.92 -18.89 6.49
CA ALA A 260 -24.47 -18.61 5.18
C ALA A 260 -26.01 -18.69 5.21
N ALA A 261 -26.69 -18.01 4.28
CA ALA A 261 -28.12 -18.24 4.09
C ALA A 261 -28.35 -19.73 3.88
N ASP A 262 -29.23 -20.32 4.66
CA ASP A 262 -29.66 -21.71 4.45
C ASP A 262 -30.51 -21.77 3.17
N PRO A 263 -30.05 -22.41 2.10
CA PRO A 263 -30.85 -22.53 0.88
C PRO A 263 -32.12 -23.34 1.11
N ALA A 264 -32.18 -24.19 2.14
CA ALA A 264 -33.35 -24.97 2.52
C ALA A 264 -34.34 -24.18 3.40
N ASN A 265 -33.90 -23.05 4.01
CA ASN A 265 -34.76 -22.20 4.82
C ASN A 265 -34.57 -20.71 4.44
N PRO A 266 -35.19 -20.25 3.33
CA PRO A 266 -35.07 -18.88 2.86
C PRO A 266 -35.67 -17.83 3.82
N ALA A 267 -36.34 -18.26 4.89
CA ALA A 267 -36.85 -17.39 5.94
C ALA A 267 -35.76 -16.95 6.93
N VAL A 268 -34.58 -17.57 6.93
CA VAL A 268 -33.41 -17.12 7.71
C VAL A 268 -32.56 -16.26 6.80
N PRO A 269 -32.64 -14.90 6.92
CA PRO A 269 -31.78 -14.04 6.14
C PRO A 269 -30.31 -14.28 6.55
N ALA A 270 -29.44 -14.43 5.56
CA ALA A 270 -28.00 -14.44 5.82
C ALA A 270 -27.63 -13.15 6.53
N ALA A 271 -27.02 -13.26 7.69
CA ALA A 271 -26.36 -12.13 8.32
C ALA A 271 -25.16 -11.79 7.43
N GLY A 272 -25.37 -10.87 6.45
CA GLY A 272 -24.50 -10.76 5.31
C GLY A 272 -23.19 -10.07 5.63
N TYR A 273 -22.10 -10.68 5.21
CA TYR A 273 -20.85 -9.99 4.95
C TYR A 273 -20.49 -10.14 3.48
N VAL A 274 -19.63 -9.26 2.98
CA VAL A 274 -19.09 -9.31 1.62
C VAL A 274 -17.58 -9.06 1.64
N THR A 275 -16.88 -9.68 0.69
CA THR A 275 -15.47 -9.40 0.42
C THR A 275 -15.33 -8.54 -0.83
N LEU A 276 -14.44 -7.53 -0.79
CA LEU A 276 -14.14 -6.63 -1.90
C LEU A 276 -12.65 -6.72 -2.24
N THR A 277 -12.33 -7.30 -3.40
CA THR A 277 -10.97 -7.43 -3.94
C THR A 277 -10.84 -6.79 -5.30
N ALA A 278 -9.59 -6.56 -5.72
CA ALA A 278 -9.29 -6.07 -7.07
C ALA A 278 -9.59 -7.11 -8.16
N ASP A 279 -9.51 -8.40 -7.82
CA ASP A 279 -9.67 -9.52 -8.75
C ASP A 279 -11.12 -9.77 -9.14
N LEU A 280 -12.07 -9.22 -8.39
CA LEU A 280 -13.47 -9.28 -8.74
C LEU A 280 -13.72 -8.53 -10.05
N GLY A 281 -14.39 -9.20 -10.99
CA GLY A 281 -14.88 -8.52 -12.18
C GLY A 281 -15.80 -7.34 -11.85
N PRO A 282 -15.92 -6.33 -12.75
CA PRO A 282 -16.66 -5.10 -12.46
C PRO A 282 -18.10 -5.32 -11.99
N ALA A 283 -18.80 -6.28 -12.58
CA ALA A 283 -20.19 -6.62 -12.24
C ALA A 283 -20.32 -7.14 -10.80
N GLU A 284 -19.46 -8.09 -10.42
CA GLU A 284 -19.48 -8.71 -9.09
C GLU A 284 -19.05 -7.72 -8.01
N ARG A 285 -17.99 -6.94 -8.27
CA ARG A 285 -17.55 -5.87 -7.38
C ARG A 285 -18.67 -4.86 -7.12
N TYR A 286 -19.36 -4.42 -8.17
CA TYR A 286 -20.48 -3.48 -8.04
C TYR A 286 -21.66 -4.10 -7.30
N ARG A 287 -21.97 -5.39 -7.52
CA ARG A 287 -23.01 -6.12 -6.81
C ARG A 287 -22.76 -6.18 -5.30
N ARG A 288 -21.54 -6.56 -4.89
CA ARG A 288 -21.15 -6.64 -3.48
C ARG A 288 -21.13 -5.27 -2.82
N TRP A 289 -20.65 -4.27 -3.56
CA TRP A 289 -20.66 -2.90 -3.10
C TRP A 289 -22.08 -2.35 -2.87
N LEU A 290 -23.03 -2.66 -3.78
CA LEU A 290 -24.44 -2.32 -3.59
C LEU A 290 -25.08 -3.04 -2.41
N ALA A 291 -24.69 -4.28 -2.14
CA ALA A 291 -25.16 -5.02 -0.97
C ALA A 291 -24.76 -4.33 0.35
N ALA A 292 -23.53 -3.81 0.43
CA ALA A 292 -23.09 -2.99 1.56
C ALA A 292 -23.88 -1.67 1.66
N LEU A 293 -24.02 -0.94 0.56
CA LEU A 293 -24.76 0.32 0.48
C LEU A 293 -26.20 0.18 0.96
N ARG A 294 -26.86 -0.88 0.54
CA ARG A 294 -28.27 -1.16 0.89
C ARG A 294 -28.42 -1.74 2.29
N GLY A 295 -27.31 -2.03 2.96
CA GLY A 295 -27.26 -2.68 4.27
C GLY A 295 -27.58 -4.16 4.22
N GLU A 296 -27.56 -4.81 3.06
CA GLU A 296 -27.68 -6.27 2.93
C GLU A 296 -26.43 -6.98 3.48
N ALA A 297 -25.31 -6.28 3.54
CA ALA A 297 -24.08 -6.71 4.20
C ALA A 297 -23.70 -5.68 5.26
N MET A 298 -23.59 -6.13 6.50
CA MET A 298 -23.16 -5.31 7.63
C MET A 298 -21.63 -5.29 7.79
N ILE A 299 -20.95 -6.32 7.32
CA ILE A 299 -19.50 -6.42 7.38
C ILE A 299 -18.95 -6.41 5.95
N VAL A 300 -17.98 -5.56 5.72
CA VAL A 300 -17.22 -5.51 4.47
C VAL A 300 -15.75 -5.78 4.81
N ALA A 301 -15.20 -6.86 4.28
CA ALA A 301 -13.77 -7.15 4.33
C ALA A 301 -13.17 -6.96 2.94
N GLY A 302 -11.99 -6.37 2.84
CA GLY A 302 -11.36 -6.18 1.53
C GLY A 302 -9.96 -5.62 1.61
N THR A 303 -9.37 -5.40 0.46
CA THR A 303 -8.08 -4.70 0.36
C THR A 303 -8.30 -3.19 0.43
N ARG A 304 -7.28 -2.41 0.23
CA ARG A 304 -7.27 -0.94 0.37
C ARG A 304 -8.54 -0.23 -0.09
N ALA A 305 -9.10 -0.60 -1.25
CA ALA A 305 -10.30 0.03 -1.78
C ALA A 305 -11.53 -0.09 -0.85
N ALA A 306 -11.56 -1.06 0.05
CA ALA A 306 -12.65 -1.24 1.01
C ALA A 306 -12.71 -0.15 2.08
N MET A 307 -11.68 0.69 2.25
CA MET A 307 -11.67 1.79 3.22
C MET A 307 -12.82 2.80 3.02
N PHE A 308 -13.41 2.86 1.81
CA PHE A 308 -14.57 3.69 1.47
C PHE A 308 -15.88 2.89 1.33
N ALA A 309 -15.94 1.63 1.72
CA ALA A 309 -17.15 0.82 1.57
C ALA A 309 -18.33 1.43 2.36
N PRO A 310 -19.52 1.61 1.74
CA PRO A 310 -20.63 2.35 2.34
C PRO A 310 -21.48 1.45 3.26
N VAL A 311 -20.92 1.00 4.39
CA VAL A 311 -21.69 0.26 5.39
C VAL A 311 -22.65 1.19 6.13
N ARG A 312 -23.82 0.68 6.52
CA ARG A 312 -24.75 1.43 7.35
C ARG A 312 -24.26 1.54 8.79
N ASP A 313 -24.49 2.69 9.43
CA ASP A 313 -24.21 2.95 10.84
C ASP A 313 -22.85 2.39 11.27
N LEU A 314 -21.78 2.90 10.66
CA LEU A 314 -20.42 2.43 10.90
C LEU A 314 -20.10 2.36 12.40
N GLY A 315 -19.80 1.16 12.89
CA GLY A 315 -19.48 0.87 14.29
C GLY A 315 -18.02 0.53 14.52
N LEU A 316 -17.35 -0.06 13.51
CA LEU A 316 -15.97 -0.49 13.65
C LEU A 316 -15.22 -0.36 12.32
N VAL A 317 -14.00 0.15 12.39
CA VAL A 317 -13.00 0.01 11.32
C VAL A 317 -11.87 -0.89 11.82
N VAL A 318 -11.37 -1.77 10.96
CA VAL A 318 -10.23 -2.64 11.23
C VAL A 318 -9.17 -2.43 10.15
N LEU A 319 -7.91 -2.27 10.57
CA LEU A 319 -6.77 -2.31 9.68
C LEU A 319 -5.76 -3.33 10.22
N TRP A 320 -5.47 -4.35 9.44
CA TRP A 320 -4.49 -5.37 9.75
C TRP A 320 -3.17 -5.08 9.06
N ASP A 321 -2.07 -5.28 9.80
CA ASP A 321 -0.68 -5.06 9.37
C ASP A 321 -0.47 -3.64 8.83
N ASP A 322 -0.75 -2.64 9.68
CA ASP A 322 -0.81 -1.21 9.34
C ASP A 322 0.49 -0.63 8.77
N GLY A 323 1.60 -1.35 8.91
CA GLY A 323 2.90 -1.02 8.31
C GLY A 323 3.10 -1.53 6.88
N ASP A 324 2.15 -2.26 6.30
CA ASP A 324 2.31 -2.76 4.92
C ASP A 324 2.13 -1.64 3.89
N ASP A 325 3.05 -1.57 2.92
CA ASP A 325 3.05 -0.55 1.84
C ASP A 325 1.84 -0.69 0.90
N LEU A 326 1.19 -1.85 0.84
CA LEU A 326 -0.06 -2.04 0.09
C LEU A 326 -1.22 -1.18 0.61
N HIS A 327 -1.12 -0.64 1.81
CA HIS A 327 -2.08 0.32 2.35
C HIS A 327 -1.94 1.74 1.79
N ALA A 328 -0.82 2.06 1.12
CA ALA A 328 -0.64 3.32 0.43
C ALA A 328 -1.29 3.29 -0.96
N GLU A 329 -2.12 4.28 -1.28
CA GLU A 329 -2.77 4.39 -2.59
C GLU A 329 -1.79 4.95 -3.62
N PRO A 330 -1.55 4.27 -4.78
CA PRO A 330 -0.64 4.75 -5.81
C PRO A 330 -1.20 5.89 -6.67
N HIS A 331 -2.52 6.14 -6.61
CA HIS A 331 -3.17 7.21 -7.37
C HIS A 331 -3.45 8.43 -6.51
N ALA A 332 -3.44 9.61 -7.16
CA ALA A 332 -3.76 10.86 -6.48
C ALA A 332 -5.11 10.78 -5.74
N PRO A 333 -5.18 11.37 -4.56
CA PRO A 333 -4.19 12.15 -3.82
C PRO A 333 -3.25 11.34 -2.92
N TYR A 334 -3.04 10.05 -3.18
CA TYR A 334 -2.10 9.12 -2.51
C TYR A 334 -2.42 8.87 -1.03
N PRO A 335 -3.67 8.67 -0.63
CA PRO A 335 -4.01 8.46 0.77
C PRO A 335 -3.51 7.11 1.28
N ASN A 336 -3.17 7.05 2.58
CA ASN A 336 -2.89 5.81 3.26
C ASN A 336 -4.15 5.30 3.98
N ALA A 337 -4.45 3.99 3.89
CA ALA A 337 -5.66 3.41 4.47
C ALA A 337 -5.75 3.63 5.99
N ARG A 338 -4.63 3.59 6.74
CA ARG A 338 -4.61 3.89 8.18
C ARG A 338 -5.17 5.28 8.47
N GLU A 339 -4.69 6.30 7.75
CA GLU A 339 -5.11 7.67 7.95
C GLU A 339 -6.57 7.89 7.56
N VAL A 340 -7.01 7.26 6.46
CA VAL A 340 -8.41 7.33 6.02
C VAL A 340 -9.34 6.66 7.03
N LEU A 341 -9.00 5.46 7.51
CA LEU A 341 -9.81 4.74 8.50
C LEU A 341 -9.82 5.44 9.86
N ALA A 342 -8.69 5.99 10.29
CA ALA A 342 -8.64 6.78 11.52
C ALA A 342 -9.52 8.04 11.42
N LEU A 343 -9.46 8.77 10.30
CA LEU A 343 -10.30 9.92 10.01
C LEU A 343 -11.79 9.52 9.96
N ARG A 344 -12.10 8.41 9.29
CA ARG A 344 -13.44 7.87 9.18
C ARG A 344 -14.04 7.49 10.53
N ALA A 345 -13.27 6.74 11.35
CA ALA A 345 -13.68 6.38 12.70
C ALA A 345 -13.90 7.60 13.60
N HIS A 346 -13.05 8.63 13.46
CA HIS A 346 -13.21 9.88 14.20
C HIS A 346 -14.50 10.60 13.82
N ARG A 347 -14.78 10.76 12.52
CA ARG A 347 -15.97 11.46 12.02
C ARG A 347 -17.27 10.73 12.32
N ALA A 348 -17.28 9.40 12.22
CA ALA A 348 -18.46 8.57 12.46
C ALA A 348 -18.68 8.21 13.96
N GLY A 349 -17.78 8.62 14.87
CA GLY A 349 -17.84 8.16 16.27
C GLY A 349 -17.74 6.65 16.39
N ALA A 350 -17.00 5.99 15.47
CA ALA A 350 -16.84 4.55 15.43
C ALA A 350 -15.62 4.08 16.22
N ALA A 351 -15.64 2.80 16.60
CA ALA A 351 -14.49 2.10 17.14
C ALA A 351 -13.43 1.86 16.06
N ALA A 352 -12.19 1.64 16.48
CA ALA A 352 -11.08 1.32 15.58
C ALA A 352 -10.21 0.21 16.19
N LEU A 353 -9.81 -0.75 15.35
CA LEU A 353 -8.83 -1.78 15.66
C LEU A 353 -7.74 -1.73 14.60
N ILE A 354 -6.60 -1.11 14.94
CA ILE A 354 -5.48 -0.93 14.03
C ILE A 354 -4.26 -1.63 14.62
N GLY A 355 -3.59 -2.49 13.86
CA GLY A 355 -2.39 -3.15 14.33
C GLY A 355 -1.96 -4.33 13.49
N GLY A 356 -1.13 -5.19 14.10
CA GLY A 356 -0.47 -6.34 13.49
C GLY A 356 0.46 -7.01 14.47
N PHE A 357 1.40 -7.82 13.96
CA PHE A 357 2.48 -8.37 14.79
C PHE A 357 3.53 -7.32 15.17
N ALA A 358 3.70 -6.31 14.33
CA ALA A 358 4.53 -5.13 14.60
C ALA A 358 3.68 -3.92 15.04
N ARG A 359 4.35 -2.88 15.48
CA ARG A 359 3.78 -1.57 15.76
C ARG A 359 4.48 -0.55 14.86
N THR A 360 3.71 0.29 14.17
CA THR A 360 4.28 1.39 13.39
C THR A 360 4.51 2.63 14.24
N THR A 361 5.41 3.47 13.79
CA THR A 361 5.69 4.78 14.41
C THR A 361 4.47 5.69 14.33
N GLU A 362 3.69 5.62 13.24
CA GLU A 362 2.45 6.38 13.09
C GLU A 362 1.36 5.93 14.06
N LEU A 363 1.19 4.61 14.25
CA LEU A 363 0.23 4.12 15.23
C LEU A 363 0.67 4.47 16.66
N THR A 364 1.98 4.46 16.93
CA THR A 364 2.57 4.91 18.18
C THR A 364 2.30 6.40 18.42
N GLN A 365 2.39 7.24 17.38
CA GLN A 365 2.00 8.65 17.45
C GLN A 365 0.51 8.83 17.78
N LEU A 366 -0.38 7.98 17.26
CA LEU A 366 -1.82 8.03 17.61
C LEU A 366 -2.06 7.63 19.07
N VAL A 367 -1.26 6.73 19.62
CA VAL A 367 -1.29 6.37 21.05
C VAL A 367 -0.77 7.52 21.90
N ALA A 368 0.36 8.10 21.54
CA ALA A 368 0.95 9.24 22.25
C ALA A 368 0.02 10.47 22.25
N ALA A 369 -0.74 10.67 21.16
CA ALA A 369 -1.76 11.71 21.06
C ALA A 369 -3.08 11.39 21.83
N GLY A 370 -3.18 10.24 22.48
CA GLY A 370 -4.38 9.81 23.21
C GLY A 370 -5.57 9.41 22.33
N TRP A 371 -5.38 9.32 21.00
CA TRP A 371 -6.43 8.93 20.05
C TRP A 371 -6.76 7.44 20.13
N ALA A 372 -5.76 6.59 20.35
CA ALA A 372 -5.90 5.14 20.54
C ALA A 372 -5.29 4.69 21.85
N ARG A 373 -5.72 3.52 22.35
CA ARG A 373 -5.13 2.91 23.54
C ARG A 373 -4.42 1.61 23.17
N PRO A 374 -3.28 1.29 23.79
CA PRO A 374 -2.60 0.03 23.56
C PRO A 374 -3.50 -1.17 23.93
N LEU A 375 -3.52 -2.16 23.05
CA LEU A 375 -4.15 -3.46 23.27
C LEU A 375 -3.17 -4.53 22.83
N GLY A 376 -2.62 -5.28 23.79
CA GLY A 376 -1.64 -6.33 23.54
C GLY A 376 -1.71 -7.41 24.62
N PRO A 377 -0.97 -8.51 24.42
CA PRO A 377 -0.87 -9.56 25.43
C PRO A 377 -0.04 -9.11 26.62
N ASP A 378 -0.22 -9.78 27.76
CA ASP A 378 0.75 -9.72 28.83
C ASP A 378 2.03 -10.52 28.48
N ARG A 379 3.07 -10.28 29.26
CA ARG A 379 4.39 -10.85 28.98
C ARG A 379 4.44 -12.38 29.17
N GLN A 380 3.63 -12.94 30.06
CA GLN A 380 3.56 -14.37 30.29
C GLN A 380 2.91 -15.09 29.11
N THR A 381 1.77 -14.59 28.66
CA THR A 381 1.04 -15.10 27.49
C THR A 381 1.89 -15.01 26.22
N LEU A 382 2.59 -13.88 26.04
CA LEU A 382 3.48 -13.69 24.91
C LEU A 382 4.62 -14.73 24.90
N ARG A 383 5.29 -14.95 26.06
CA ARG A 383 6.37 -15.94 26.17
C ARG A 383 5.91 -17.39 25.96
N ALA A 384 4.67 -17.69 26.32
CA ALA A 384 4.10 -19.01 26.11
C ALA A 384 3.74 -19.28 24.64
N THR A 385 3.49 -18.21 23.87
CA THR A 385 3.01 -18.31 22.48
C THR A 385 4.12 -18.09 21.45
N ALA A 386 5.10 -17.22 21.76
CA ALA A 386 6.16 -16.86 20.84
C ALA A 386 7.24 -17.97 20.71
N PRO A 387 7.78 -18.17 19.51
CA PRO A 387 8.96 -19.01 19.33
C PRO A 387 10.20 -18.36 19.98
N ARG A 388 11.24 -19.14 20.18
CA ARG A 388 12.51 -18.66 20.72
C ARG A 388 13.34 -18.02 19.63
N VAL A 389 13.65 -16.76 19.74
CA VAL A 389 14.49 -16.06 18.77
C VAL A 389 15.94 -16.02 19.25
N LYS A 390 16.88 -16.36 18.34
CA LYS A 390 18.32 -16.35 18.58
C LYS A 390 19.02 -15.61 17.44
N PRO A 391 19.95 -14.70 17.73
CA PRO A 391 20.89 -14.21 16.70
C PRO A 391 21.82 -15.33 16.22
N ALA A 392 22.15 -15.33 14.92
CA ALA A 392 23.07 -16.33 14.35
C ALA A 392 24.53 -16.09 14.72
N ALA A 393 24.85 -14.90 15.18
CA ALA A 393 26.18 -14.43 15.50
C ALA A 393 26.15 -13.56 16.78
N ASP A 394 25.81 -14.19 17.90
CA ASP A 394 26.08 -13.60 19.22
C ASP A 394 27.52 -13.89 19.62
N ASP A 395 28.01 -13.29 20.70
CA ASP A 395 29.41 -13.44 21.15
C ASP A 395 29.80 -14.90 21.43
N LYS A 396 28.83 -15.74 21.85
CA LYS A 396 29.07 -17.18 22.12
C LYS A 396 29.24 -17.98 20.82
N GLU A 397 28.46 -17.67 19.80
CA GLU A 397 28.56 -18.33 18.49
C GLU A 397 29.76 -17.80 17.70
N LEU A 398 30.10 -16.52 17.82
CA LEU A 398 31.33 -15.94 17.26
C LEU A 398 32.60 -16.55 17.86
N ALA A 399 32.58 -16.85 19.15
CA ALA A 399 33.69 -17.55 19.81
C ALA A 399 33.88 -19.00 19.30
N LYS A 400 32.83 -19.63 18.79
CA LYS A 400 32.86 -20.99 18.21
C LYS A 400 33.13 -21.01 16.71
N ASP A 401 32.69 -20.00 15.99
CA ASP A 401 32.72 -19.87 14.53
C ASP A 401 32.94 -18.40 14.15
N GLU A 402 34.21 -18.00 13.98
CA GLU A 402 34.57 -16.65 13.54
C GLU A 402 33.93 -16.30 12.20
N ALA A 403 33.60 -17.28 11.37
CA ALA A 403 32.93 -17.10 10.12
C ALA A 403 31.41 -16.88 10.24
N ALA A 404 30.83 -17.03 11.44
CA ALA A 404 29.36 -16.93 11.63
C ALA A 404 28.76 -15.61 11.13
N MET A 405 29.50 -14.49 11.25
CA MET A 405 29.08 -13.20 10.70
C MET A 405 29.24 -13.09 9.18
N THR A 406 30.20 -13.82 8.62
CA THR A 406 30.61 -13.68 7.21
C THR A 406 30.09 -14.80 6.33
N ALA A 407 29.82 -15.97 6.92
CA ALA A 407 29.20 -17.08 6.23
C ALA A 407 27.75 -16.72 5.88
N ARG A 408 27.37 -17.03 4.65
CA ARG A 408 25.97 -16.80 4.21
C ARG A 408 24.99 -17.74 4.92
N LEU A 409 25.43 -18.97 5.17
CA LEU A 409 24.73 -19.97 5.96
C LEU A 409 25.64 -20.31 7.15
N PRO A 410 25.48 -19.62 8.30
CA PRO A 410 26.25 -19.93 9.49
C PRO A 410 26.05 -21.37 9.93
N SER A 411 27.07 -21.97 10.57
CA SER A 411 27.00 -23.34 11.07
C SER A 411 25.81 -23.58 11.99
N LEU A 412 25.45 -22.57 12.80
CA LEU A 412 24.29 -22.61 13.66
C LEU A 412 22.96 -22.70 12.84
N ALA A 413 22.88 -22.02 11.69
CA ALA A 413 21.71 -22.09 10.84
C ALA A 413 21.47 -23.49 10.26
N LEU A 414 22.56 -24.11 9.78
CA LEU A 414 22.52 -25.49 9.26
C LEU A 414 22.15 -26.50 10.35
N ARG A 415 22.69 -26.33 11.55
CA ARG A 415 22.41 -27.17 12.72
C ARG A 415 20.94 -27.04 13.13
N THR A 416 20.46 -25.79 13.30
CA THR A 416 19.06 -25.50 13.65
C THR A 416 18.10 -26.08 12.61
N ALA A 417 18.40 -25.94 11.32
CA ALA A 417 17.56 -26.53 10.27
C ALA A 417 17.50 -28.04 10.35
N ARG A 418 18.66 -28.70 10.58
CA ARG A 418 18.73 -30.15 10.66
C ARG A 418 17.94 -30.70 11.85
N GLU A 419 18.06 -30.08 13.01
CA GLU A 419 17.31 -30.45 14.21
C GLU A 419 15.81 -30.25 14.02
N ALA A 420 15.41 -29.12 13.44
CA ALA A 420 13.98 -28.78 13.25
C ALA A 420 13.30 -29.64 12.19
N LEU A 421 14.02 -30.08 11.15
CA LEU A 421 13.48 -30.97 10.12
C LEU A 421 12.94 -32.30 10.66
N ALA A 422 13.48 -32.78 11.80
CA ALA A 422 12.94 -33.97 12.46
C ALA A 422 11.49 -33.75 12.99
N ALA A 423 11.10 -32.52 13.18
CA ALA A 423 9.84 -32.15 13.80
C ALA A 423 8.83 -31.46 12.84
N GLY A 424 9.23 -31.08 11.62
CA GLY A 424 8.36 -30.45 10.64
C GLY A 424 9.08 -29.60 9.60
N PRO A 425 8.34 -28.80 8.82
CA PRO A 425 8.95 -27.90 7.84
C PRO A 425 9.74 -26.77 8.49
N VAL A 426 10.76 -26.30 7.78
CA VAL A 426 11.62 -25.19 8.19
C VAL A 426 11.47 -24.06 7.18
N LEU A 427 11.10 -22.86 7.65
CA LEU A 427 11.02 -21.66 6.84
C LEU A 427 12.40 -21.02 6.70
N ILE A 428 12.76 -20.61 5.49
CA ILE A 428 13.98 -19.83 5.22
C ILE A 428 13.55 -18.55 4.49
N GLN A 429 13.56 -17.43 5.19
CA GLN A 429 13.29 -16.13 4.60
C GLN A 429 14.58 -15.54 4.03
N VAL A 430 14.53 -15.15 2.75
CA VAL A 430 15.65 -14.50 2.03
C VAL A 430 15.17 -13.22 1.38
N PRO A 431 15.95 -12.13 1.37
CA PRO A 431 15.56 -10.87 0.74
C PRO A 431 15.25 -11.03 -0.75
N ARG A 432 14.35 -10.21 -1.29
CA ARG A 432 14.06 -10.13 -2.73
C ARG A 432 15.27 -9.59 -3.49
N ARG A 433 15.47 -10.01 -4.75
CA ARG A 433 16.55 -9.50 -5.60
C ARG A 433 16.54 -7.98 -5.80
N GLY A 434 15.39 -7.34 -5.75
CA GLY A 434 15.21 -5.89 -5.93
C GLY A 434 15.61 -5.02 -4.72
N TYR A 435 16.00 -5.62 -3.58
CA TYR A 435 16.44 -4.87 -2.40
C TYR A 435 17.88 -4.30 -2.50
N LEU A 436 18.52 -4.42 -3.65
CA LEU A 436 19.90 -3.96 -3.88
C LEU A 436 19.97 -2.44 -4.08
N ALA A 437 19.76 -1.68 -3.04
CA ALA A 437 20.14 -0.26 -3.08
C ALA A 437 21.46 0.03 -2.32
N GLY A 438 22.05 -0.97 -1.68
CA GLY A 438 23.24 -0.78 -0.87
C GLY A 438 24.34 -1.80 -1.14
N ILE A 439 25.58 -1.39 -0.91
CA ILE A 439 26.76 -2.22 -0.97
C ILE A 439 27.23 -2.47 0.46
N ALA A 440 27.74 -3.69 0.73
CA ALA A 440 28.29 -4.04 2.02
C ALA A 440 29.75 -4.48 1.89
N CYS A 441 30.47 -4.42 2.98
CA CYS A 441 31.79 -5.02 3.08
C CYS A 441 31.71 -6.52 2.78
N ALA A 442 32.60 -7.04 1.92
CA ALA A 442 32.61 -8.45 1.55
C ALA A 442 32.92 -9.35 2.75
N ARG A 443 33.68 -8.85 3.75
CA ARG A 443 34.09 -9.60 4.95
C ARG A 443 33.05 -9.53 6.07
N CYS A 444 32.77 -8.34 6.63
CA CYS A 444 31.94 -8.21 7.83
C CYS A 444 30.47 -7.85 7.52
N ARG A 445 30.09 -7.66 6.24
CA ARG A 445 28.76 -7.32 5.76
C ARG A 445 28.14 -6.03 6.30
N THR A 446 28.95 -5.23 7.02
CA THR A 446 28.54 -3.87 7.39
C THR A 446 28.32 -3.05 6.14
N GLN A 447 27.27 -2.24 6.13
CA GLN A 447 26.96 -1.34 5.02
C GLN A 447 28.17 -0.49 4.64
N ALA A 448 28.49 -0.47 3.37
CA ALA A 448 29.59 0.35 2.86
C ALA A 448 29.17 1.82 2.86
N ARG A 449 29.99 2.66 3.50
CA ARG A 449 29.75 4.09 3.61
C ARG A 449 30.88 4.87 2.98
N CYS A 450 30.55 6.07 2.55
CA CYS A 450 31.50 7.01 1.94
C CYS A 450 32.52 7.48 2.96
N THR A 451 33.77 7.39 2.59
CA THR A 451 34.92 7.81 3.41
C THR A 451 35.49 9.18 2.98
N ARG A 452 34.79 9.89 2.06
CA ARG A 452 35.19 11.23 1.63
C ARG A 452 35.05 12.23 2.79
N LEU A 453 36.09 13.03 3.02
CA LEU A 453 36.05 14.13 3.96
C LEU A 453 35.15 15.26 3.44
N VAL A 454 34.36 15.86 4.33
CA VAL A 454 33.45 16.96 4.02
C VAL A 454 34.03 18.28 4.55
N GLY A 455 34.39 19.16 3.63
CA GLY A 455 34.99 20.46 3.96
C GLY A 455 36.39 20.34 4.57
N GLU A 456 36.77 21.30 5.40
CA GLU A 456 38.04 21.36 6.13
C GLU A 456 38.00 20.59 7.45
N THR A 457 36.89 19.92 7.76
CA THR A 457 36.69 19.12 8.98
C THR A 457 37.14 17.67 8.76
N GLU A 458 37.59 17.00 9.82
CA GLU A 458 37.88 15.56 9.78
C GLU A 458 36.63 14.66 9.65
N ALA A 459 35.48 15.27 9.45
CA ALA A 459 34.20 14.54 9.32
C ALA A 459 34.08 13.87 7.94
N HIS A 460 33.83 12.57 7.94
CA HIS A 460 33.51 11.84 6.71
C HIS A 460 32.06 12.09 6.27
N CYS A 461 31.80 12.09 4.96
CA CYS A 461 30.46 12.16 4.39
C CYS A 461 29.52 11.08 4.95
N ASN A 462 30.04 9.86 5.18
CA ASN A 462 29.33 8.73 5.74
C ASN A 462 28.06 8.32 4.99
N GLY A 463 27.83 8.85 3.78
CA GLY A 463 26.71 8.49 2.91
C GLY A 463 26.75 7.05 2.44
N PRO A 464 25.61 6.40 2.20
CA PRO A 464 25.57 5.02 1.72
C PRO A 464 26.13 4.94 0.31
N LEU A 465 26.96 3.92 0.06
CA LEU A 465 27.47 3.62 -1.28
C LEU A 465 26.44 2.78 -2.06
N ARG A 466 26.40 3.01 -3.38
CA ARG A 466 25.55 2.27 -4.33
C ARG A 466 26.34 1.80 -5.55
N LEU A 467 25.72 0.92 -6.33
CA LEU A 467 26.16 0.56 -7.69
C LEU A 467 25.10 1.02 -8.69
N ALA A 468 25.48 1.86 -9.64
CA ALA A 468 24.60 2.25 -10.74
C ALA A 468 24.37 1.12 -11.76
N GLY A 469 25.20 0.06 -11.70
CA GLY A 469 25.07 -1.14 -12.55
C GLY A 469 25.98 -2.27 -12.09
N PRO A 470 25.89 -3.49 -12.67
CA PRO A 470 26.64 -4.66 -12.23
C PRO A 470 28.17 -4.52 -12.30
N GLN A 471 28.66 -3.63 -13.15
CA GLN A 471 30.09 -3.35 -13.37
C GLN A 471 30.46 -1.89 -13.11
N ALA A 472 29.52 -1.08 -12.60
CA ALA A 472 29.79 0.32 -12.29
C ALA A 472 30.69 0.45 -11.05
N THR A 473 31.53 1.48 -11.03
CA THR A 473 32.25 1.86 -9.81
C THR A 473 31.25 2.35 -8.78
N PRO A 474 31.31 1.86 -7.52
CA PRO A 474 30.44 2.35 -6.47
C PRO A 474 30.57 3.86 -6.28
N ASP A 475 29.44 4.54 -6.13
CA ASP A 475 29.38 5.97 -5.83
C ASP A 475 28.58 6.24 -4.55
N CYS A 476 28.82 7.39 -3.95
CA CYS A 476 28.10 7.81 -2.76
C CYS A 476 26.78 8.46 -3.13
N ARG A 477 25.68 8.01 -2.53
CA ARG A 477 24.35 8.60 -2.76
C ARG A 477 24.21 10.05 -2.31
N TRP A 478 25.02 10.49 -1.32
CA TRP A 478 24.89 11.84 -0.77
C TRP A 478 25.77 12.86 -1.49
N CYS A 479 27.04 12.51 -1.74
CA CYS A 479 28.00 13.46 -2.31
C CYS A 479 28.48 13.09 -3.72
N GLY A 480 27.99 12.00 -4.32
CA GLY A 480 28.38 11.55 -5.65
C GLY A 480 29.84 11.05 -5.78
N ALA A 481 30.61 11.03 -4.69
CA ALA A 481 32.01 10.59 -4.77
C ALA A 481 32.11 9.09 -5.11
N LEU A 482 32.98 8.78 -6.08
CA LEU A 482 33.28 7.40 -6.46
C LEU A 482 34.11 6.71 -5.36
N ALA A 483 33.71 5.51 -4.99
CA ALA A 483 34.46 4.65 -4.08
C ALA A 483 35.38 3.72 -4.89
N THR A 484 36.61 4.17 -5.15
CA THR A 484 37.63 3.34 -5.82
C THR A 484 38.16 2.29 -4.84
N THR A 485 38.05 1.01 -5.18
CA THR A 485 38.81 -0.04 -4.56
C THR A 485 40.14 -0.15 -5.30
N GLN A 486 41.29 -0.31 -4.59
CA GLN A 486 42.56 -0.58 -5.25
C GLN A 486 42.42 -1.86 -6.09
N ALA A 487 42.40 -1.69 -7.43
CA ALA A 487 42.68 -2.81 -8.30
C ALA A 487 44.10 -3.28 -8.01
N SER A 488 44.29 -4.57 -7.73
CA SER A 488 45.59 -5.21 -7.74
C SER A 488 46.31 -4.83 -9.04
N THR A 489 47.35 -4.01 -8.93
CA THR A 489 48.24 -3.68 -10.03
C THR A 489 48.99 -4.96 -10.44
N GLY A 490 48.43 -5.67 -11.40
CA GLY A 490 49.13 -6.58 -12.29
C GLY A 490 49.58 -5.78 -13.49
N THR A 491 50.87 -5.56 -13.56
CA THR A 491 51.81 -5.12 -14.59
C THR A 491 51.31 -4.95 -16.03
N GLN A 492 51.87 -3.89 -16.65
CA GLN A 492 52.12 -3.60 -18.10
C GLN A 492 50.93 -2.95 -18.83
N GLY A 493 51.13 -1.86 -19.49
CA GLY A 493 52.17 -1.28 -20.29
C GLY A 493 51.54 -0.27 -21.24
N SER A 494 52.17 0.89 -21.31
CA SER A 494 52.34 1.82 -22.43
C SER A 494 51.18 2.45 -23.18
N THR A 495 51.34 3.78 -23.26
CA THR A 495 51.12 4.75 -24.34
C THR A 495 49.76 5.34 -24.62
N GLY A 496 49.70 6.62 -24.34
CA GLY A 496 49.26 7.68 -25.29
C GLY A 496 47.84 8.15 -25.19
N THR A 497 47.54 9.26 -24.72
CA THR A 497 47.28 10.56 -25.36
C THR A 497 46.44 11.48 -24.48
N GLN A 498 46.80 12.71 -24.47
CA GLN A 498 46.24 13.86 -23.74
C GLN A 498 44.82 14.22 -24.15
N GLY A 499 44.08 14.80 -23.21
CA GLY A 499 43.02 15.75 -23.55
C GLY A 499 41.77 15.66 -22.66
N SER A 500 41.70 16.39 -21.59
CA SER A 500 40.74 17.44 -21.29
C SER A 500 40.53 17.67 -19.79
N THR A 501 40.60 18.91 -19.46
CA THR A 501 40.41 19.52 -18.13
C THR A 501 39.07 19.17 -17.50
N GLY A 502 39.11 18.44 -16.41
CA GLY A 502 37.97 18.21 -15.51
C GLY A 502 38.48 18.25 -14.08
N THR A 503 37.90 19.10 -13.29
CA THR A 503 38.17 19.42 -11.89
C THR A 503 38.53 18.18 -11.06
N GLN A 504 39.80 18.12 -10.64
CA GLN A 504 40.32 17.09 -9.75
C GLN A 504 39.77 17.28 -8.34
N GLY A 505 38.77 16.47 -7.94
CA GLY A 505 38.49 16.24 -6.55
C GLY A 505 39.51 15.21 -5.99
N SER A 506 40.49 15.66 -5.26
CA SER A 506 41.54 14.84 -4.65
C SER A 506 40.93 13.84 -3.67
N THR A 507 40.91 12.56 -4.07
CA THR A 507 40.83 11.45 -3.14
C THR A 507 42.25 11.09 -2.72
N GLY A 508 42.56 11.10 -1.41
CA GLY A 508 43.83 10.69 -0.88
C GLY A 508 44.24 9.26 -1.31
N PRO A 509 45.50 8.87 -1.15
CA PRO A 509 46.05 7.60 -1.64
C PRO A 509 45.60 6.39 -0.82
N GLY A 510 44.34 5.98 -1.00
CA GLY A 510 43.80 4.78 -0.36
C GLY A 510 42.40 4.54 -0.84
N GLY A 511 42.16 3.45 -1.56
CA GLY A 511 40.84 3.00 -1.94
C GLY A 511 39.92 2.80 -0.72
N TRP A 512 38.63 2.65 -0.96
CA TRP A 512 37.63 2.42 0.10
C TRP A 512 38.08 1.26 1.05
N ARG A 513 37.97 1.50 2.34
CA ARG A 513 38.17 0.50 3.39
C ARG A 513 37.01 0.50 4.36
N CYS A 514 36.61 -0.69 4.80
CA CYS A 514 35.56 -0.87 5.78
C CYS A 514 35.96 -0.25 7.13
N ALA A 515 35.18 0.70 7.63
CA ALA A 515 35.43 1.34 8.92
C ALA A 515 35.41 0.34 10.10
N ARG A 516 34.70 -0.80 9.95
CA ARG A 516 34.57 -1.82 11.01
C ARG A 516 35.71 -2.83 11.03
N CYS A 517 36.17 -3.32 9.87
CA CYS A 517 37.11 -4.43 9.81
C CYS A 517 38.35 -4.18 8.91
N GLY A 518 38.50 -3.00 8.34
CA GLY A 518 39.61 -2.61 7.48
C GLY A 518 39.67 -3.28 6.10
N HIS A 519 38.70 -4.18 5.78
CA HIS A 519 38.67 -4.91 4.50
C HIS A 519 38.35 -3.96 3.34
N ASP A 520 38.93 -4.21 2.17
CA ASP A 520 38.92 -3.33 1.00
C ASP A 520 38.00 -3.79 -0.12
N LYS A 521 37.33 -4.95 0.01
CA LYS A 521 36.44 -5.47 -1.00
C LYS A 521 34.99 -5.23 -0.65
N LEU A 522 34.20 -4.81 -1.69
CA LEU A 522 32.80 -4.59 -1.62
C LEU A 522 31.99 -5.77 -2.16
N ARG A 523 30.83 -6.00 -1.59
CA ARG A 523 29.89 -7.02 -2.04
C ARG A 523 28.56 -6.35 -2.38
N ALA A 524 28.12 -6.56 -3.62
CA ALA A 524 26.88 -5.99 -4.14
C ALA A 524 25.76 -7.03 -4.40
N THR A 525 26.06 -8.33 -4.24
CA THR A 525 25.12 -9.40 -4.61
C THR A 525 24.35 -9.96 -3.43
N ILE A 526 23.02 -9.79 -3.47
CA ILE A 526 22.08 -10.58 -2.67
C ILE A 526 21.83 -11.90 -3.42
N THR A 527 21.98 -13.01 -2.73
CA THR A 527 21.67 -14.33 -3.28
C THR A 527 20.15 -14.54 -3.15
N GLY A 528 19.46 -14.63 -4.28
CA GLY A 528 18.01 -14.82 -4.29
C GLY A 528 17.58 -16.24 -3.90
N ALA A 529 16.26 -16.45 -3.77
CA ALA A 529 15.63 -17.70 -3.32
C ALA A 529 16.09 -18.95 -4.12
N VAL A 530 16.22 -18.84 -5.44
CA VAL A 530 16.63 -19.96 -6.32
C VAL A 530 18.00 -20.48 -5.96
N ARG A 531 19.01 -19.60 -5.89
CA ARG A 531 20.39 -20.04 -5.53
C ARG A 531 20.48 -20.53 -4.09
N THR A 532 19.65 -19.99 -3.18
CA THR A 532 19.54 -20.51 -1.81
C THR A 532 18.98 -21.92 -1.81
N ALA A 533 18.00 -22.20 -2.68
CA ALA A 533 17.42 -23.52 -2.82
C ALA A 533 18.44 -24.55 -3.31
N GLU A 534 19.28 -24.17 -4.28
CA GLU A 534 20.36 -25.03 -4.78
C GLU A 534 21.41 -25.33 -3.71
N GLU A 535 21.84 -24.33 -2.94
CA GLU A 535 22.83 -24.49 -1.87
C GLU A 535 22.30 -25.36 -0.73
N LEU A 536 21.05 -25.14 -0.32
CA LEU A 536 20.41 -25.94 0.73
C LEU A 536 20.07 -27.35 0.25
N GLY A 537 19.69 -27.54 -1.00
CA GLY A 537 19.47 -28.86 -1.59
C GLY A 537 20.72 -29.73 -1.55
N ARG A 538 21.89 -29.12 -1.77
CA ARG A 538 23.19 -29.80 -1.63
C ARG A 538 23.56 -30.08 -0.16
N ALA A 539 23.24 -29.18 0.76
CA ALA A 539 23.52 -29.33 2.19
C ALA A 539 22.61 -30.33 2.91
N PHE A 540 21.42 -30.60 2.34
CA PHE A 540 20.39 -31.49 2.89
C PHE A 540 19.90 -32.50 1.85
N PRO A 541 20.76 -33.51 1.48
CA PRO A 541 20.37 -34.54 0.52
C PRO A 541 19.10 -35.28 0.97
N GLY A 542 18.15 -35.49 0.05
CA GLY A 542 16.92 -36.21 0.33
C GLY A 542 15.81 -35.38 1.00
N VAL A 543 16.06 -34.13 1.40
CA VAL A 543 15.05 -33.23 1.94
C VAL A 543 14.38 -32.47 0.82
N LYS A 544 13.05 -32.42 0.84
CA LYS A 544 12.27 -31.68 -0.14
C LYS A 544 12.47 -30.18 0.02
N VAL A 545 12.88 -29.50 -1.05
CA VAL A 545 13.03 -28.04 -1.09
C VAL A 545 11.87 -27.44 -1.87
N ARG A 546 11.23 -26.41 -1.31
CA ARG A 546 10.15 -25.63 -1.94
C ARG A 546 10.53 -24.15 -1.97
N THR A 547 10.15 -23.47 -3.02
CA THR A 547 10.36 -22.01 -3.14
C THR A 547 9.03 -21.28 -3.25
N SER A 548 8.91 -20.11 -2.61
CA SER A 548 7.74 -19.24 -2.67
C SER A 548 8.20 -17.79 -2.83
N GLY A 549 7.76 -17.14 -3.90
CA GLY A 549 8.11 -15.74 -4.22
C GLY A 549 8.15 -15.48 -5.72
N GLY A 550 8.21 -14.22 -6.12
CA GLY A 550 8.12 -13.83 -7.53
C GLY A 550 6.77 -14.25 -8.12
N ASP A 551 6.82 -14.96 -9.26
CA ASP A 551 5.62 -15.38 -9.98
C ASP A 551 4.90 -16.60 -9.34
N LEU A 552 5.57 -17.29 -8.41
CA LEU A 552 5.01 -18.46 -7.72
C LEU A 552 4.95 -18.25 -6.21
N VAL A 553 3.80 -17.82 -5.72
CA VAL A 553 3.56 -17.69 -4.28
C VAL A 553 2.67 -18.84 -3.82
N LEU A 554 3.22 -19.67 -2.94
CA LEU A 554 2.49 -20.82 -2.37
C LEU A 554 1.56 -20.33 -1.26
N ALA A 555 0.32 -20.82 -1.22
CA ALA A 555 -0.62 -20.50 -0.17
C ALA A 555 -0.33 -21.30 1.12
N LYS A 556 -0.14 -22.60 1.01
CA LYS A 556 0.10 -23.52 2.14
C LYS A 556 1.17 -24.56 1.79
N VAL A 557 1.83 -25.09 2.81
CA VAL A 557 2.78 -26.20 2.71
C VAL A 557 2.35 -27.29 3.69
N PRO A 558 2.44 -28.59 3.29
CA PRO A 558 2.15 -29.70 4.20
C PRO A 558 3.06 -29.72 5.43
N ALA A 559 2.58 -30.31 6.53
CA ALA A 559 3.32 -30.44 7.79
C ALA A 559 4.55 -31.38 7.73
N GLN A 560 4.79 -32.04 6.59
CA GLN A 560 5.95 -32.94 6.39
C GLN A 560 7.27 -32.18 6.39
N PRO A 561 8.38 -32.82 6.79
CA PRO A 561 9.73 -32.23 6.72
C PRO A 561 10.04 -31.68 5.34
N ALA A 562 10.34 -30.41 5.25
CA ALA A 562 10.72 -29.71 4.03
C ALA A 562 11.46 -28.41 4.35
N LEU A 563 12.33 -27.98 3.47
CA LEU A 563 12.91 -26.64 3.48
C LEU A 563 12.05 -25.73 2.60
N VAL A 564 11.50 -24.69 3.17
CA VAL A 564 10.61 -23.74 2.48
C VAL A 564 11.30 -22.39 2.39
N ILE A 565 11.75 -22.03 1.19
CA ILE A 565 12.49 -20.79 0.95
C ILE A 565 11.51 -19.76 0.43
N ALA A 566 11.33 -18.68 1.17
CA ALA A 566 10.38 -17.62 0.83
C ALA A 566 11.04 -16.24 0.81
N THR A 567 10.53 -15.37 -0.05
CA THR A 567 10.84 -13.94 0.04
C THR A 567 9.86 -13.25 1.00
N PRO A 568 10.26 -12.14 1.67
CA PRO A 568 9.38 -11.43 2.61
C PRO A 568 8.00 -11.11 2.02
N GLY A 569 6.96 -11.51 2.74
CA GLY A 569 5.57 -11.39 2.31
C GLY A 569 5.08 -12.51 1.37
N ALA A 570 5.90 -13.53 1.09
CA ALA A 570 5.50 -14.69 0.29
C ALA A 570 5.58 -16.01 1.08
N GLU A 571 5.70 -15.95 2.39
CA GLU A 571 5.78 -17.12 3.27
C GLU A 571 4.47 -17.90 3.22
N PRO A 572 4.47 -19.19 2.81
CA PRO A 572 3.27 -20.01 2.82
C PRO A 572 2.87 -20.40 4.25
N LEU A 573 1.58 -20.62 4.46
CA LEU A 573 1.08 -21.09 5.75
C LEU A 573 1.53 -22.54 6.00
N ALA A 574 2.11 -22.78 7.16
CA ALA A 574 2.43 -24.10 7.69
C ALA A 574 2.67 -24.02 9.20
N ASP A 575 2.71 -25.16 9.87
CA ASP A 575 3.15 -25.29 11.26
C ASP A 575 4.68 -25.49 11.28
N TYR A 576 5.43 -24.38 11.15
CA TYR A 576 6.88 -24.45 11.05
C TYR A 576 7.54 -24.82 12.37
N ALA A 577 8.49 -25.76 12.30
CA ALA A 577 9.31 -26.15 13.46
C ALA A 577 10.40 -25.10 13.75
N ALA A 578 10.91 -24.42 12.71
CA ALA A 578 11.86 -23.32 12.84
C ALA A 578 11.75 -22.34 11.66
N ALA A 579 12.31 -21.14 11.85
CA ALA A 579 12.56 -20.19 10.78
C ALA A 579 13.99 -19.66 10.79
N LEU A 580 14.59 -19.52 9.61
CA LEU A 580 15.89 -18.90 9.38
C LEU A 580 15.68 -17.60 8.62
N LEU A 581 15.95 -16.46 9.25
CA LEU A 581 15.85 -15.13 8.67
C LEU A 581 17.22 -14.71 8.18
N LEU A 582 17.52 -14.97 6.90
CA LEU A 582 18.85 -14.80 6.33
C LEU A 582 19.04 -13.40 5.74
N ASP A 583 20.31 -13.00 5.64
CA ASP A 583 20.74 -11.76 4.98
C ASP A 583 20.01 -10.49 5.50
N GLY A 584 19.73 -10.41 6.80
CA GLY A 584 19.03 -9.28 7.44
C GLY A 584 19.70 -7.93 7.21
N TRP A 585 21.02 -7.91 7.00
CA TRP A 585 21.77 -6.71 6.63
C TRP A 585 21.22 -6.04 5.37
N ALA A 586 20.76 -6.83 4.41
CA ALA A 586 20.25 -6.31 3.14
C ALA A 586 18.92 -5.57 3.31
N MET A 587 18.09 -6.01 4.22
CA MET A 587 16.83 -5.36 4.55
C MET A 587 17.03 -4.08 5.37
N LEU A 588 17.95 -4.13 6.34
CA LEU A 588 18.26 -3.02 7.24
C LEU A 588 19.09 -1.91 6.57
N SER A 589 19.83 -2.23 5.50
CA SER A 589 20.69 -1.25 4.80
C SER A 589 19.97 -0.42 3.74
N ARG A 590 18.67 -0.57 3.57
CA ARG A 590 17.92 0.24 2.61
C ARG A 590 17.95 1.72 3.01
N PRO A 591 18.13 2.63 2.03
CA PRO A 591 18.09 4.07 2.29
C PRO A 591 16.62 4.53 2.43
N SER A 592 15.97 4.07 3.47
CA SER A 592 14.59 4.39 3.79
C SER A 592 14.47 4.67 5.28
N LEU A 593 13.74 5.71 5.63
CA LEU A 593 13.42 6.03 7.03
C LEU A 593 12.74 4.85 7.75
N ARG A 594 12.03 4.01 7.00
CA ARG A 594 11.26 2.88 7.51
C ARG A 594 12.01 1.53 7.42
N ALA A 595 13.29 1.52 7.02
CA ALA A 595 14.02 0.26 6.79
C ALA A 595 14.04 -0.65 8.03
N GLY A 596 14.26 -0.09 9.21
CA GLY A 596 14.25 -0.84 10.49
C GLY A 596 12.85 -1.37 10.84
N GLU A 597 11.83 -0.51 10.77
CA GLU A 597 10.43 -0.83 11.03
C GLU A 597 9.91 -1.94 10.09
N GLU A 598 10.10 -1.76 8.79
CA GLU A 598 9.68 -2.73 7.78
C GLU A 598 10.42 -4.07 7.91
N THR A 599 11.71 -4.05 8.23
CA THR A 599 12.47 -5.27 8.47
C THR A 599 11.94 -6.03 9.68
N LEU A 600 11.73 -5.33 10.80
CA LEU A 600 11.17 -5.93 12.02
C LEU A 600 9.77 -6.50 11.76
N ARG A 601 8.93 -5.77 11.02
CA ARG A 601 7.59 -6.21 10.64
C ARG A 601 7.63 -7.53 9.86
N ARG A 602 8.45 -7.62 8.83
CA ARG A 602 8.61 -8.83 8.01
C ARG A 602 9.18 -10.00 8.81
N TRP A 603 10.10 -9.73 9.71
CA TRP A 603 10.65 -10.77 10.58
C TRP A 603 9.63 -11.29 11.60
N LEU A 604 8.86 -10.40 12.22
CA LEU A 604 7.78 -10.79 13.14
C LEU A 604 6.69 -11.59 12.42
N ALA A 605 6.32 -11.20 11.20
CA ALA A 605 5.34 -11.92 10.40
C ALA A 605 5.81 -13.35 10.06
N ALA A 606 7.07 -13.52 9.65
CA ALA A 606 7.65 -14.85 9.40
C ALA A 606 7.80 -15.67 10.69
N ALA A 607 8.26 -15.04 11.77
CA ALA A 607 8.42 -15.70 13.06
C ALA A 607 7.08 -16.11 13.68
N ALA A 608 5.98 -15.37 13.43
CA ALA A 608 4.64 -15.71 13.89
C ALA A 608 4.07 -16.99 13.24
N LEU A 609 4.66 -17.47 12.15
CA LEU A 609 4.31 -18.75 11.53
C LEU A 609 4.99 -19.96 12.21
N VAL A 610 5.98 -19.71 13.09
CA VAL A 610 6.67 -20.77 13.83
C VAL A 610 5.86 -21.12 15.07
N ARG A 611 5.66 -22.41 15.30
CA ARG A 611 4.91 -22.92 16.45
C ARG A 611 5.52 -22.50 17.79
N PRO A 612 4.75 -22.44 18.88
CA PRO A 612 5.28 -22.20 20.21
C PRO A 612 6.41 -23.19 20.56
N GLY A 613 7.47 -22.68 21.18
CA GLY A 613 8.66 -23.47 21.50
C GLY A 613 9.61 -23.77 20.33
N GLY A 614 9.21 -23.48 19.07
CA GLY A 614 10.09 -23.55 17.90
C GLY A 614 11.20 -22.49 17.96
N THR A 615 12.15 -22.56 17.03
CA THR A 615 13.31 -21.68 17.01
C THR A 615 13.29 -20.76 15.77
N VAL A 616 13.50 -19.48 15.99
CA VAL A 616 13.76 -18.50 14.93
C VAL A 616 15.22 -18.06 15.03
N LEU A 617 15.96 -18.23 13.95
CA LEU A 617 17.33 -17.77 13.85
C LEU A 617 17.40 -16.53 12.97
N VAL A 618 17.89 -15.41 13.47
CA VAL A 618 18.06 -14.17 12.71
C VAL A 618 19.53 -13.94 12.37
N HIS A 619 19.83 -13.85 11.06
CA HIS A 619 21.17 -13.55 10.56
C HIS A 619 21.32 -12.04 10.34
N ALA A 620 21.51 -11.33 11.44
CA ALA A 620 21.79 -9.91 11.53
C ALA A 620 22.67 -9.62 12.74
N ASP A 621 23.23 -8.41 12.81
CA ASP A 621 23.99 -7.98 13.97
C ASP A 621 23.08 -7.94 15.21
N ALA A 622 23.51 -8.63 16.27
CA ALA A 622 22.74 -8.74 17.50
C ALA A 622 22.54 -7.40 18.23
N ALA A 623 23.44 -6.44 18.03
CA ALA A 623 23.36 -5.13 18.67
C ALA A 623 22.33 -4.19 18.04
N LEU A 624 21.84 -4.49 16.82
CA LEU A 624 20.89 -3.62 16.12
C LEU A 624 19.54 -3.57 16.83
N PRO A 625 18.91 -2.38 16.94
CA PRO A 625 17.62 -2.21 17.63
C PRO A 625 16.52 -3.15 17.10
N ALA A 626 16.41 -3.34 15.79
CA ALA A 626 15.42 -4.23 15.18
C ALA A 626 15.66 -5.71 15.55
N THR A 627 16.94 -6.15 15.61
CA THR A 627 17.29 -7.50 16.04
C THR A 627 16.92 -7.71 17.51
N GLN A 628 17.23 -6.75 18.37
CA GLN A 628 16.91 -6.82 19.79
C GLN A 628 15.39 -6.80 20.03
N ALA A 629 14.65 -6.03 19.25
CA ALA A 629 13.18 -5.99 19.32
C ALA A 629 12.59 -7.36 18.93
N LEU A 630 13.09 -7.98 17.87
CA LEU A 630 12.67 -9.32 17.45
C LEU A 630 12.96 -10.37 18.55
N VAL A 631 14.19 -10.38 19.11
CA VAL A 631 14.59 -11.31 20.17
C VAL A 631 13.69 -11.22 21.40
N ARG A 632 13.25 -10.03 21.73
CA ARG A 632 12.38 -9.75 22.88
C ARG A 632 10.89 -9.81 22.59
N TRP A 633 10.51 -9.94 21.32
CA TRP A 633 9.13 -9.74 20.87
C TRP A 633 8.55 -8.41 21.36
N ASP A 634 9.33 -7.35 21.21
CA ASP A 634 8.96 -6.02 21.70
C ASP A 634 8.95 -4.97 20.57
N PRO A 635 7.97 -5.06 19.66
CA PRO A 635 7.80 -4.06 18.61
C PRO A 635 7.33 -2.70 19.14
N VAL A 636 6.75 -2.68 20.35
CA VAL A 636 6.20 -1.46 20.94
C VAL A 636 7.34 -0.53 21.36
N THR A 637 8.27 -1.00 22.17
CA THR A 637 9.43 -0.18 22.60
C THR A 637 10.30 0.23 21.40
N PHE A 638 10.40 -0.64 20.37
CA PHE A 638 11.09 -0.27 19.13
C PHE A 638 10.44 0.94 18.46
N ALA A 639 9.11 0.91 18.26
CA ALA A 639 8.37 1.99 17.63
C ALA A 639 8.35 3.29 18.47
N GLU A 640 8.36 3.18 19.80
CA GLU A 640 8.46 4.32 20.71
C GLU A 640 9.81 5.02 20.60
N ARG A 641 10.90 4.26 20.50
CA ARG A 641 12.26 4.80 20.26
C ARG A 641 12.37 5.44 18.89
N ASP A 642 11.88 4.77 17.86
CA ASP A 642 11.88 5.30 16.49
C ASP A 642 11.07 6.62 16.44
N LEU A 643 9.92 6.69 17.12
CA LEU A 643 9.15 7.93 17.24
C LEU A 643 9.95 9.04 17.95
N ALA A 644 10.64 8.73 19.04
CA ALA A 644 11.46 9.70 19.76
C ALA A 644 12.59 10.26 18.88
N GLU A 645 13.28 9.42 18.13
CA GLU A 645 14.30 9.82 17.16
C GLU A 645 13.71 10.69 16.04
N ARG A 646 12.51 10.34 15.53
CA ARG A 646 11.83 11.16 14.52
C ARG A 646 11.34 12.49 15.04
N ILE A 647 10.98 12.60 16.32
CA ILE A 647 10.66 13.87 16.99
C ILE A 647 11.90 14.76 17.02
N GLU A 648 13.03 14.23 17.47
CA GLU A 648 14.30 14.95 17.58
C GLU A 648 14.79 15.45 16.22
N LEU A 649 14.70 14.61 15.19
CA LEU A 649 15.19 14.89 13.84
C LEU A 649 14.16 15.64 12.96
N GLY A 650 12.94 15.82 13.42
CA GLY A 650 11.88 16.47 12.66
C GLY A 650 11.40 15.66 11.44
N PHE A 651 11.22 14.33 11.58
CA PHE A 651 10.70 13.45 10.54
C PHE A 651 9.24 13.01 10.80
N PRO A 652 8.50 12.61 9.75
CA PRO A 652 7.18 12.02 9.93
C PRO A 652 7.21 10.76 10.83
N PRO A 653 6.23 10.54 11.68
CA PRO A 653 4.94 11.26 11.82
C PRO A 653 4.97 12.42 12.83
N ALA A 654 6.11 12.77 13.42
CA ALA A 654 6.23 13.89 14.36
C ALA A 654 5.95 15.26 13.69
N VAL A 655 6.29 15.36 12.42
CA VAL A 655 5.97 16.50 11.55
C VAL A 655 5.11 16.05 10.38
N ARG A 656 4.53 17.00 9.65
CA ARG A 656 3.93 16.76 8.33
C ARG A 656 4.97 17.07 7.26
N MET A 657 5.08 16.19 6.29
CA MET A 657 5.94 16.37 5.14
C MET A 657 5.18 16.19 3.84
N ALA A 658 5.54 16.97 2.83
CA ALA A 658 5.06 16.80 1.47
C ALA A 658 6.26 16.65 0.52
N ALA A 659 6.21 15.67 -0.38
CA ALA A 659 7.13 15.59 -1.50
C ALA A 659 6.49 16.26 -2.72
N VAL A 660 7.21 17.19 -3.31
CA VAL A 660 6.89 17.87 -4.57
C VAL A 660 7.88 17.39 -5.60
N SER A 661 7.43 16.59 -6.56
CA SER A 661 8.31 15.95 -7.55
C SER A 661 7.83 16.23 -8.97
N GLY A 662 8.75 16.39 -9.91
CA GLY A 662 8.44 16.67 -11.31
C GLY A 662 9.55 17.44 -12.02
N GLU A 663 9.19 18.10 -13.11
CA GLU A 663 10.09 18.96 -13.85
C GLU A 663 10.59 20.12 -13.00
N SER A 664 11.88 20.44 -13.08
CA SER A 664 12.55 21.43 -12.22
C SER A 664 11.83 22.78 -12.17
N ALA A 665 11.43 23.33 -13.32
CA ALA A 665 10.72 24.60 -13.39
C ALA A 665 9.32 24.52 -12.74
N ALA A 666 8.64 23.41 -12.92
CA ALA A 666 7.31 23.17 -12.37
C ALA A 666 7.34 23.00 -10.84
N VAL A 667 8.34 22.27 -10.32
CA VAL A 667 8.58 22.14 -8.88
C VAL A 667 8.93 23.49 -8.26
N ALA A 668 9.80 24.27 -8.90
CA ALA A 668 10.17 25.62 -8.46
C ALA A 668 8.95 26.56 -8.38
N SER A 669 8.03 26.48 -9.36
CA SER A 669 6.76 27.25 -9.35
C SER A 669 5.88 26.91 -8.14
N VAL A 670 5.74 25.63 -7.80
CA VAL A 670 4.97 25.18 -6.61
C VAL A 670 5.63 25.68 -5.33
N ILE A 671 6.95 25.49 -5.19
CA ILE A 671 7.70 25.89 -3.99
C ILE A 671 7.62 27.40 -3.77
N LYS A 672 7.76 28.20 -4.84
CA LYS A 672 7.63 29.66 -4.75
C LYS A 672 6.25 30.12 -4.29
N SER A 673 5.22 29.32 -4.53
CA SER A 673 3.84 29.61 -4.14
C SER A 673 3.50 29.17 -2.72
N VAL A 674 4.36 28.39 -2.07
CA VAL A 674 4.17 27.92 -0.70
C VAL A 674 4.69 28.98 0.27
N ASP A 675 3.95 29.19 1.37
CA ASP A 675 4.30 30.16 2.40
C ASP A 675 5.73 29.95 2.93
N ALA A 676 6.51 31.04 3.00
CA ALA A 676 7.87 31.04 3.54
C ALA A 676 7.99 30.55 4.99
N ALA A 677 6.86 30.42 5.71
CA ALA A 677 6.81 29.83 7.05
C ALA A 677 7.00 28.30 7.06
N PHE A 678 7.01 27.63 5.91
CA PHE A 678 7.32 26.21 5.79
C PHE A 678 8.79 26.01 5.40
N GLU A 679 9.37 24.97 5.99
CA GLU A 679 10.76 24.61 5.68
C GLU A 679 10.83 23.80 4.39
N ILE A 680 11.74 24.17 3.50
CA ILE A 680 11.94 23.52 2.20
C ILE A 680 13.32 22.86 2.20
N LEU A 681 13.34 21.56 1.89
CA LEU A 681 14.55 20.76 1.73
C LEU A 681 14.71 20.35 0.27
N GLY A 682 15.84 20.66 -0.31
CA GLY A 682 16.09 20.47 -1.74
C GLY A 682 15.80 21.74 -2.55
N PRO A 683 15.52 21.65 -3.88
CA PRO A 683 15.28 20.42 -4.65
C PRO A 683 16.55 19.58 -4.90
N VAL A 684 16.37 18.30 -5.04
CA VAL A 684 17.43 17.34 -5.41
C VAL A 684 17.02 16.59 -6.68
N PRO A 685 17.97 16.24 -7.58
CA PRO A 685 17.69 15.43 -8.75
C PRO A 685 17.09 14.08 -8.36
N LEU A 686 16.07 13.63 -9.10
CA LEU A 686 15.54 12.28 -8.99
C LEU A 686 16.32 11.34 -9.89
N GLU A 687 16.75 10.21 -9.33
CA GLU A 687 17.36 9.16 -10.13
C GLU A 687 16.32 8.57 -11.09
N GLN A 688 16.61 8.60 -12.38
CA GLN A 688 15.77 7.93 -13.36
C GLN A 688 15.93 6.42 -13.18
N PRO A 689 14.82 5.66 -13.05
CA PRO A 689 14.92 4.20 -13.08
C PRO A 689 15.49 3.76 -14.42
N ALA A 690 16.32 2.70 -14.40
CA ALA A 690 16.91 2.13 -15.61
C ALA A 690 15.82 1.83 -16.66
N PRO A 691 16.13 1.94 -17.98
CA PRO A 691 15.12 1.96 -19.08
C PRO A 691 14.16 0.77 -19.15
N ALA A 692 14.42 -0.33 -18.45
CA ALA A 692 13.58 -1.54 -18.45
C ALA A 692 12.25 -1.45 -17.67
N GLN A 693 11.99 -0.35 -16.96
CA GLN A 693 10.77 -0.16 -16.15
C GLN A 693 9.91 1.03 -16.56
N GLN A 694 10.22 1.68 -17.67
CA GLN A 694 9.42 2.78 -18.18
C GLN A 694 8.23 2.24 -18.98
N SER A 695 7.04 2.25 -18.38
CA SER A 695 5.79 2.26 -19.15
C SER A 695 5.78 3.51 -20.02
N ALA A 696 5.54 3.29 -21.32
CA ALA A 696 5.68 4.23 -22.45
C ALA A 696 4.95 5.59 -22.27
N ARG A 697 5.51 6.49 -21.47
CA ARG A 697 5.35 7.92 -21.67
C ARG A 697 6.74 8.47 -21.99
N ALA A 698 6.94 8.87 -23.26
CA ALA A 698 8.14 9.51 -23.69
C ALA A 698 8.45 10.73 -22.80
N VAL A 699 9.40 10.58 -21.90
CA VAL A 699 10.06 11.70 -21.26
C VAL A 699 11.01 12.27 -22.32
N HIS A 700 10.82 13.51 -22.72
CA HIS A 700 11.73 14.16 -23.64
C HIS A 700 13.15 14.11 -23.05
N PRO A 701 14.17 13.70 -23.81
CA PRO A 701 15.53 13.69 -23.33
C PRO A 701 15.96 15.14 -23.08
N GLY A 702 16.12 15.52 -21.81
CA GLY A 702 16.63 16.84 -21.42
C GLY A 702 15.95 17.51 -20.22
N GLU A 703 14.81 17.03 -19.73
CA GLU A 703 14.14 17.63 -18.57
C GLU A 703 14.55 16.93 -17.27
N GLU A 704 15.30 17.66 -16.46
CA GLU A 704 15.74 17.21 -15.14
C GLU A 704 14.53 17.05 -14.20
N GLN A 705 14.28 15.82 -13.76
CA GLN A 705 13.27 15.53 -12.74
C GLN A 705 13.87 15.78 -11.35
N VAL A 706 13.21 16.58 -10.55
CA VAL A 706 13.66 16.92 -9.20
C VAL A 706 12.60 16.63 -8.16
N ARG A 707 13.04 16.50 -6.91
CA ARG A 707 12.17 16.40 -5.72
C ARG A 707 12.58 17.45 -4.70
N ALA A 708 11.58 18.15 -4.17
CA ALA A 708 11.72 18.96 -2.97
C ALA A 708 10.80 18.39 -1.87
N LEU A 709 11.23 18.51 -0.62
CA LEU A 709 10.40 18.19 0.54
C LEU A 709 10.00 19.49 1.24
N VAL A 710 8.71 19.61 1.56
CA VAL A 710 8.17 20.74 2.33
C VAL A 710 7.75 20.22 3.69
N ARG A 711 8.30 20.76 4.76
CA ARG A 711 8.11 20.32 6.14
C ARG A 711 7.34 21.36 6.96
N ALA A 712 6.42 20.90 7.77
CA ALA A 712 5.64 21.72 8.68
C ALA A 712 5.45 21.02 10.04
N PRO A 713 5.36 21.74 11.15
CA PRO A 713 4.89 21.18 12.41
C PRO A 713 3.53 20.48 12.22
N ARG A 714 3.30 19.39 12.95
CA ARG A 714 2.07 18.59 12.80
C ARG A 714 0.78 19.41 12.98
N ALA A 715 0.80 20.38 13.90
CA ALA A 715 -0.33 21.29 14.13
C ALA A 715 -0.68 22.13 12.90
N ARG A 716 0.30 22.45 12.05
CA ARG A 716 0.13 23.21 10.81
C ARG A 716 -0.07 22.35 9.56
N GLY A 717 -0.30 21.05 9.74
CA GLY A 717 -0.43 20.10 8.61
C GLY A 717 -1.60 20.43 7.68
N SER A 718 -2.71 20.95 8.19
CA SER A 718 -3.85 21.41 7.37
C SER A 718 -3.52 22.67 6.57
N GLU A 719 -2.71 23.57 7.12
CA GLU A 719 -2.25 24.78 6.42
C GLU A 719 -1.33 24.40 5.26
N LEU A 720 -0.39 23.46 5.50
CA LEU A 720 0.49 22.94 4.46
C LEU A 720 -0.32 22.31 3.31
N ALA A 721 -1.31 21.46 3.63
CA ALA A 721 -2.15 20.83 2.62
C ALA A 721 -2.92 21.86 1.78
N LYS A 722 -3.53 22.87 2.42
CA LYS A 722 -4.23 23.98 1.75
C LYS A 722 -3.30 24.83 0.87
N ALA A 723 -2.10 25.16 1.34
CA ALA A 723 -1.12 25.91 0.58
C ALA A 723 -0.70 25.17 -0.69
N LEU A 724 -0.41 23.88 -0.58
CA LEU A 724 -0.06 23.02 -1.72
C LEU A 724 -1.22 22.85 -2.71
N GLN A 725 -2.45 22.68 -2.20
CA GLN A 725 -3.65 22.63 -3.04
C GLN A 725 -3.86 23.95 -3.80
N ALA A 726 -3.71 25.09 -3.13
CA ALA A 726 -3.81 26.41 -3.75
C ALA A 726 -2.72 26.61 -4.83
N ALA A 727 -1.48 26.19 -4.57
CA ALA A 727 -0.38 26.24 -5.55
C ALA A 727 -0.72 25.41 -6.80
N GLN A 728 -1.22 24.17 -6.64
CA GLN A 728 -1.66 23.35 -7.76
C GLN A 728 -2.85 23.95 -8.50
N ALA A 729 -3.83 24.51 -7.78
CA ALA A 729 -4.97 25.20 -8.37
C ALA A 729 -4.56 26.42 -9.18
N GLY A 730 -3.62 27.24 -8.67
CA GLY A 730 -3.06 28.38 -9.36
C GLY A 730 -2.36 28.00 -10.66
N ARG A 731 -1.49 26.99 -10.64
CA ARG A 731 -0.84 26.44 -11.84
C ARG A 731 -1.85 25.93 -12.86
N SER A 732 -2.85 25.15 -12.39
CA SER A 732 -3.92 24.61 -13.23
C SER A 732 -4.74 25.72 -13.90
N ALA A 733 -5.07 26.79 -13.17
CA ALA A 733 -5.81 27.94 -13.70
C ALA A 733 -5.01 28.71 -14.78
N ARG A 734 -3.70 28.88 -14.56
CA ARG A 734 -2.80 29.54 -15.52
C ARG A 734 -2.39 28.61 -16.68
N LYS A 735 -2.81 27.33 -16.65
CA LYS A 735 -2.44 26.30 -17.64
C LYS A 735 -0.91 26.17 -17.78
N GLU A 736 -0.18 26.30 -16.67
CA GLU A 736 1.27 26.13 -16.67
C GLU A 736 1.64 24.70 -17.08
N GLY A 737 2.63 24.58 -17.96
CA GLY A 737 3.19 23.30 -18.38
C GLY A 737 3.99 22.61 -17.27
N GLY A 738 4.43 21.39 -17.56
CA GLY A 738 5.23 20.57 -16.64
C GLY A 738 4.39 19.79 -15.62
N GLY A 739 4.64 18.51 -15.55
CA GLY A 739 3.96 17.64 -14.57
C GLY A 739 4.54 17.81 -13.17
N VAL A 740 3.67 18.02 -12.16
CA VAL A 740 4.06 18.06 -10.75
C VAL A 740 3.21 17.04 -9.98
N ARG A 741 3.89 16.20 -9.22
CA ARG A 741 3.28 15.30 -8.23
C ARG A 741 3.49 15.88 -6.84
N VAL A 742 2.39 16.10 -6.14
CA VAL A 742 2.40 16.50 -4.72
C VAL A 742 1.89 15.31 -3.91
N GLN A 743 2.67 14.86 -2.94
CA GLN A 743 2.32 13.74 -2.08
C GLN A 743 2.61 14.08 -0.62
N LEU A 744 1.57 14.12 0.20
CA LEU A 744 1.71 14.33 1.63
C LEU A 744 2.05 13.01 2.34
N ASP A 745 2.94 13.12 3.34
CA ASP A 745 3.49 11.98 4.11
C ASP A 745 3.90 10.82 3.19
N PRO A 746 4.81 11.08 2.23
CA PRO A 746 5.22 10.05 1.28
C PRO A 746 5.87 8.88 2.03
N PRO A 747 5.66 7.63 1.59
CA PRO A 747 6.27 6.46 2.20
C PRO A 747 7.80 6.46 2.03
N GLU A 748 8.30 7.10 0.97
CA GLU A 748 9.73 7.28 0.67
C GLU A 748 10.06 8.76 0.60
N LEU A 749 10.99 9.20 1.43
CA LEU A 749 11.46 10.59 1.47
C LEU A 749 12.64 10.83 0.52
N ILE A 750 13.46 9.80 0.27
CA ILE A 750 14.71 9.89 -0.48
C ILE A 750 14.64 8.99 -1.71
#